data_92d576456e14a3c6c51a3933ef3a16b6
#
_entry.id   92d576456e14a3c6c51a3933ef3a16b6
#
_cell.length_a   1.000
_cell.length_b   1.000
_cell.length_c   1.000
_cell.angle_alpha   90.00
_cell.angle_beta   90.00
_cell.angle_gamma   90.00
#
_symmetry.space_group_name_H-M   'P 1'
#
loop_
_entity.id
_entity.type
_entity.pdbx_description
1 polymer ?
#
loop_
_entity_poly.entity_id
_entity_poly.type
_entity_poly.pdbx_seq_one_letter_code
_entity_poly.pdbx_strand_id
1 'polypeptide(L)'
;MICLNGQWEIGIDRVYGGVAQVPGLPFPANEINEGYVWYRRDIALPDGNWKWATLDLKGARFYPEVYVNGEKVSQAVGGMTLTQHLLAHESVRPGNTITIEICLTPLDKVPRTDASVVSEADLWRSNLSSHLWDDVVLRVHGDVRVDEIVPIYHKEDDTLVIRYRTQLFDDVELPVTFRLLDGDRVIGECVSTSDRDEISMTLVGAYELWSGQNPKLYELECVADGERIVQSVGLKYFEIDDKKFKLNDEPVSMRMSTVVWGRFLRQKEAADVAFDEAWFEEHIVKRMMALGANTLRFHLCLPPERLLDLCDRYGLMVQAEWCFFHELDAEEENMAAQWLTWAAVAAKHPSVCVFHPWNEVNTKKTEYGLRVSRRIKDRYPELVVSHHDVIHVHAYWWSLFENLGLYYDGPEDFDKPVLADEFGGNYIDQEGNEGLYPNVSECFERFLGKDRTKEDTLWLQTMANVRVAEYWRRLGVAGYSPYCALGSPEDGDTHFFGDLRNPTPKPVWDALSASYQPIAASMNVWDRNFTPGQQVEVPIHVFNDTGTPTKVEVVCGIHKDGARGCIAEGCDGESQYQYILQCEVPAYSQVIHKVPYKMPDCRGGYRMYAKCGKAESVWDVNVMSVTCAPCNQTVGLLPEEKECINFCREYNIPYTHDLDKADVILGLKVTNVSEKRTRLLVQAQKGKKVILLGAGPQVANAKTDSTFAITAKYSLGALEEWELPEDIRAVFLPVIEGESHVHPADRKDGLWKNIPDKTTWLWNGQRGGLIVPAVEMNIENASGDAFLELWKSRGADIERIKAGSYFAYSCIGIYEFAESENEQTEAKLMKQAHHIVDDAPAIAERAGELKAKVEDLHQLYMELKGKQVKYTPLIVAGKFLARVPMVQLTLPKGELVISQMMFEGRLCGDEKEVYGLRRDPVAIQLLLNLLREEDKTA
;
A
#
# COMPACT_ATOMS: atom_id res chain seq x y z
N MET A 1 -40.57 -8.25 -12.23
CA MET A 1 -39.49 -8.81 -11.38
C MET A 1 -39.98 -8.90 -9.93
N ILE A 2 -39.65 -9.98 -9.21
CA ILE A 2 -40.03 -10.23 -7.82
C ILE A 2 -38.76 -10.56 -7.04
N CYS A 3 -38.44 -9.74 -6.06
CA CYS A 3 -37.32 -10.00 -5.16
C CYS A 3 -37.66 -11.15 -4.19
N LEU A 4 -36.83 -12.16 -4.15
CA LEU A 4 -36.94 -13.33 -3.28
C LEU A 4 -35.98 -13.29 -2.07
N ASN A 5 -35.42 -12.15 -1.80
CA ASN A 5 -34.61 -11.95 -0.58
C ASN A 5 -35.45 -12.22 0.68
N GLY A 6 -34.77 -12.48 1.78
CA GLY A 6 -35.42 -12.76 3.05
C GLY A 6 -35.12 -14.16 3.56
N GLN A 7 -36.04 -14.75 4.32
CA GLN A 7 -35.83 -16.04 4.95
C GLN A 7 -36.06 -17.22 4.01
N TRP A 8 -35.08 -18.15 3.97
CA TRP A 8 -35.13 -19.42 3.31
C TRP A 8 -34.86 -20.56 4.28
N GLU A 9 -35.54 -21.67 4.14
CA GLU A 9 -35.17 -22.92 4.80
C GLU A 9 -33.82 -23.40 4.25
N ILE A 10 -32.94 -23.85 5.13
CA ILE A 10 -31.61 -24.37 4.74
C ILE A 10 -31.39 -25.79 5.25
N GLY A 11 -30.57 -26.52 4.53
CA GLY A 11 -30.16 -27.87 4.88
C GLY A 11 -28.83 -28.26 4.26
N ILE A 12 -28.24 -29.33 4.78
CA ILE A 12 -27.09 -30.00 4.18
C ILE A 12 -27.58 -31.28 3.53
N ASP A 13 -27.14 -31.55 2.29
CA ASP A 13 -27.49 -32.75 1.51
C ASP A 13 -29.03 -32.99 1.48
N ARG A 14 -29.78 -31.91 1.35
CA ARG A 14 -31.25 -31.88 1.29
C ARG A 14 -31.94 -32.30 2.61
N VAL A 15 -31.22 -32.28 3.72
CA VAL A 15 -31.79 -32.46 5.07
C VAL A 15 -31.99 -31.10 5.70
N TYR A 16 -33.23 -30.58 5.63
CA TYR A 16 -33.58 -29.26 6.12
C TYR A 16 -33.74 -29.23 7.63
N GLY A 17 -33.22 -28.21 8.30
CA GLY A 17 -33.30 -28.08 9.77
C GLY A 17 -32.95 -26.67 10.28
N GLY A 18 -32.75 -25.70 9.38
CA GLY A 18 -32.43 -24.32 9.73
C GLY A 18 -33.13 -23.30 8.82
N VAL A 19 -32.91 -22.04 9.11
CA VAL A 19 -33.35 -20.89 8.31
C VAL A 19 -32.19 -19.93 8.14
N ALA A 20 -31.97 -19.43 6.95
CA ALA A 20 -30.97 -18.39 6.67
C ALA A 20 -31.61 -17.16 6.04
N GLN A 21 -31.04 -16.01 6.32
CA GLN A 21 -31.32 -14.77 5.59
C GLN A 21 -30.61 -14.80 4.24
N VAL A 22 -31.29 -14.45 3.17
CA VAL A 22 -30.75 -14.28 1.83
C VAL A 22 -30.89 -12.82 1.41
N PRO A 23 -29.84 -12.14 0.92
CA PRO A 23 -28.46 -12.57 0.97
C PRO A 23 -27.92 -12.69 2.39
N GLY A 24 -26.95 -13.60 2.58
CA GLY A 24 -26.33 -13.80 3.88
C GLY A 24 -25.60 -15.14 3.99
N LEU A 25 -24.98 -15.38 5.12
CA LEU A 25 -24.32 -16.64 5.44
C LEU A 25 -25.30 -17.64 6.04
N PRO A 26 -25.34 -18.89 5.56
CA PRO A 26 -26.19 -19.94 6.14
C PRO A 26 -25.61 -20.49 7.45
N PHE A 27 -24.31 -20.35 7.67
CA PHE A 27 -23.57 -20.86 8.83
C PHE A 27 -22.75 -19.71 9.44
N PRO A 28 -22.32 -19.85 10.72
CA PRO A 28 -21.40 -18.90 11.31
C PRO A 28 -20.15 -18.68 10.46
N ALA A 29 -19.60 -17.47 10.51
CA ALA A 29 -18.37 -17.14 9.81
C ALA A 29 -17.25 -18.13 10.19
N ASN A 30 -16.41 -18.48 9.23
CA ASN A 30 -15.32 -19.49 9.34
C ASN A 30 -15.76 -20.96 9.45
N GLU A 31 -17.04 -21.27 9.34
CA GLU A 31 -17.50 -22.65 9.21
C GLU A 31 -17.62 -23.04 7.73
N ILE A 32 -16.78 -23.98 7.29
CA ILE A 32 -16.82 -24.52 5.93
C ILE A 32 -17.75 -25.71 5.93
N ASN A 33 -18.69 -25.73 4.99
CA ASN A 33 -19.60 -26.87 4.82
C ASN A 33 -18.92 -28.04 4.07
N GLU A 34 -19.03 -29.25 4.56
CA GLU A 34 -18.53 -30.45 3.88
C GLU A 34 -19.51 -31.04 2.86
N GLY A 35 -20.82 -30.78 3.03
CA GLY A 35 -21.90 -31.22 2.15
C GLY A 35 -22.48 -30.12 1.26
N TYR A 36 -23.38 -30.49 0.38
CA TYR A 36 -24.09 -29.53 -0.46
C TYR A 36 -25.05 -28.69 0.36
N VAL A 37 -25.03 -27.36 0.21
CA VAL A 37 -25.95 -26.44 0.88
C VAL A 37 -27.22 -26.32 0.06
N TRP A 38 -28.34 -26.56 0.69
CA TRP A 38 -29.67 -26.49 0.07
C TRP A 38 -30.49 -25.36 0.68
N TYR A 39 -31.04 -24.51 -0.18
CA TYR A 39 -32.04 -23.49 0.16
C TYR A 39 -33.38 -23.93 -0.37
N ARG A 40 -34.45 -23.72 0.40
CA ARG A 40 -35.83 -24.05 -0.04
C ARG A 40 -36.77 -22.94 0.34
N ARG A 41 -37.72 -22.65 -0.58
CA ARG A 41 -38.80 -21.70 -0.34
C ARG A 41 -40.00 -21.98 -1.24
N ASP A 42 -41.21 -21.84 -0.69
CA ASP A 42 -42.43 -21.84 -1.44
C ASP A 42 -42.72 -20.45 -2.00
N ILE A 43 -43.01 -20.36 -3.31
CA ILE A 43 -43.18 -19.12 -4.04
C ILE A 43 -44.54 -19.12 -4.73
N ALA A 44 -45.35 -18.13 -4.41
CA ALA A 44 -46.57 -17.86 -5.17
C ALA A 44 -46.21 -17.10 -6.45
N LEU A 45 -46.45 -17.70 -7.60
CA LEU A 45 -46.21 -17.11 -8.89
C LEU A 45 -47.25 -16.03 -9.19
N PRO A 46 -46.91 -14.89 -9.80
CA PRO A 46 -47.88 -13.84 -10.09
C PRO A 46 -48.91 -14.29 -11.11
N ASP A 47 -50.10 -13.73 -11.00
CA ASP A 47 -51.08 -13.82 -12.08
C ASP A 47 -50.64 -13.06 -13.33
N GLY A 48 -51.19 -13.34 -14.48
CA GLY A 48 -50.88 -12.60 -15.71
C GLY A 48 -50.77 -13.50 -16.96
N ASN A 49 -50.35 -12.89 -18.07
CA ASN A 49 -50.22 -13.58 -19.36
C ASN A 49 -48.76 -13.91 -19.73
N TRP A 50 -47.86 -13.97 -18.73
CA TRP A 50 -46.48 -14.37 -18.96
C TRP A 50 -46.41 -15.86 -19.37
N LYS A 51 -45.38 -16.22 -20.14
CA LYS A 51 -45.14 -17.58 -20.64
C LYS A 51 -44.02 -18.30 -19.92
N TRP A 52 -42.98 -17.56 -19.53
CA TRP A 52 -41.74 -18.08 -18.96
C TRP A 52 -41.42 -17.46 -17.62
N ALA A 53 -40.76 -18.21 -16.75
CA ALA A 53 -40.21 -17.72 -15.50
C ALA A 53 -38.73 -18.10 -15.41
N THR A 54 -37.90 -17.16 -14.98
CA THR A 54 -36.47 -17.31 -14.80
C THR A 54 -36.09 -16.88 -13.41
N LEU A 55 -35.22 -17.66 -12.76
CA LEU A 55 -34.59 -17.30 -11.48
C LEU A 55 -33.19 -16.72 -11.74
N ASP A 56 -32.98 -15.48 -11.40
CA ASP A 56 -31.70 -14.81 -11.49
C ASP A 56 -31.03 -14.85 -10.09
N LEU A 57 -29.85 -15.47 -10.00
CA LEU A 57 -28.99 -15.50 -8.82
C LEU A 57 -27.83 -14.56 -9.08
N LYS A 58 -27.82 -13.37 -8.45
CA LYS A 58 -26.76 -12.37 -8.68
C LYS A 58 -25.43 -12.78 -8.05
N GLY A 59 -25.47 -13.59 -6.97
CA GLY A 59 -24.31 -14.13 -6.33
C GLY A 59 -24.61 -15.45 -5.59
N ALA A 60 -24.12 -16.58 -6.11
CA ALA A 60 -24.42 -17.92 -5.58
C ALA A 60 -23.15 -18.80 -5.54
N ARG A 61 -22.47 -18.89 -4.40
CA ARG A 61 -21.26 -19.72 -4.24
C ARG A 61 -21.65 -21.15 -3.88
N PHE A 62 -21.34 -22.15 -4.70
CA PHE A 62 -20.79 -22.24 -6.05
C PHE A 62 -21.64 -23.22 -6.87
N TYR A 63 -21.55 -23.17 -8.20
CA TYR A 63 -22.22 -24.11 -9.12
C TYR A 63 -23.70 -24.33 -8.80
N PRO A 64 -24.53 -23.30 -8.83
CA PRO A 64 -25.91 -23.42 -8.40
C PRO A 64 -26.70 -24.39 -9.30
N GLU A 65 -27.43 -25.30 -8.67
CA GLU A 65 -28.45 -26.11 -9.27
C GLU A 65 -29.83 -25.66 -8.77
N VAL A 66 -30.78 -25.51 -9.66
CA VAL A 66 -32.17 -25.09 -9.35
C VAL A 66 -33.15 -26.22 -9.60
N TYR A 67 -34.02 -26.40 -8.63
CA TYR A 67 -35.06 -27.40 -8.63
C TYR A 67 -36.43 -26.74 -8.45
N VAL A 68 -37.45 -27.28 -9.11
CA VAL A 68 -38.86 -26.91 -8.94
C VAL A 68 -39.63 -28.14 -8.52
N ASN A 69 -40.35 -28.05 -7.39
CA ASN A 69 -41.13 -29.16 -6.81
C ASN A 69 -40.34 -30.49 -6.71
N GLY A 70 -39.04 -30.39 -6.42
CA GLY A 70 -38.13 -31.52 -6.27
C GLY A 70 -37.44 -31.99 -7.55
N GLU A 71 -37.81 -31.51 -8.72
CA GLU A 71 -37.19 -31.85 -10.01
C GLU A 71 -36.17 -30.82 -10.44
N LYS A 72 -34.95 -31.26 -10.84
CA LYS A 72 -33.89 -30.38 -11.33
C LYS A 72 -34.26 -29.77 -12.67
N VAL A 73 -34.29 -28.44 -12.76
CA VAL A 73 -34.66 -27.70 -13.96
C VAL A 73 -33.48 -26.98 -14.61
N SER A 74 -32.45 -26.62 -13.84
CA SER A 74 -31.32 -25.85 -14.35
C SER A 74 -30.06 -26.04 -13.48
N GLN A 75 -28.91 -25.76 -14.09
CA GLN A 75 -27.63 -25.63 -13.40
C GLN A 75 -26.76 -24.61 -14.13
N ALA A 76 -25.82 -23.99 -13.40
CA ALA A 76 -24.85 -23.06 -13.98
C ALA A 76 -23.45 -23.31 -13.42
N VAL A 77 -22.44 -22.95 -14.21
CA VAL A 77 -21.04 -22.87 -13.80
C VAL A 77 -20.77 -21.48 -13.25
N GLY A 78 -20.01 -21.38 -12.17
CA GLY A 78 -19.65 -20.11 -11.58
C GLY A 78 -20.32 -19.85 -10.23
N GLY A 79 -20.57 -18.60 -9.92
CA GLY A 79 -21.15 -18.19 -8.63
C GLY A 79 -20.65 -16.84 -8.12
N MET A 80 -19.68 -16.26 -8.80
CA MET A 80 -19.15 -14.92 -8.48
C MET A 80 -19.90 -13.82 -9.26
N THR A 81 -20.71 -14.16 -10.23
CA THR A 81 -21.53 -13.24 -11.04
C THR A 81 -22.92 -13.81 -11.23
N LEU A 82 -23.79 -13.01 -11.86
CA LEU A 82 -25.14 -13.40 -12.20
C LEU A 82 -25.17 -14.73 -12.94
N THR A 83 -25.99 -15.68 -12.43
CA THR A 83 -26.42 -16.88 -13.13
C THR A 83 -27.92 -16.88 -13.33
N GLN A 84 -28.40 -17.35 -14.50
CA GLN A 84 -29.78 -17.27 -14.89
C GLN A 84 -30.34 -18.69 -15.15
N HIS A 85 -31.43 -18.98 -14.50
CA HIS A 85 -32.02 -20.33 -14.46
C HIS A 85 -33.47 -20.33 -14.98
N LEU A 86 -33.69 -20.89 -16.16
CA LEU A 86 -35.03 -21.09 -16.69
C LEU A 86 -35.77 -22.15 -15.84
N LEU A 87 -36.93 -21.78 -15.31
CA LEU A 87 -37.78 -22.68 -14.54
C LEU A 87 -38.68 -23.52 -15.45
N ALA A 88 -38.06 -24.40 -16.24
CA ALA A 88 -38.77 -25.23 -17.24
C ALA A 88 -39.49 -26.43 -16.57
N HIS A 89 -40.65 -26.19 -15.96
CA HIS A 89 -41.43 -27.21 -15.28
C HIS A 89 -42.94 -26.96 -15.48
N GLU A 90 -43.74 -27.99 -15.59
CA GLU A 90 -45.17 -27.89 -15.89
C GLU A 90 -46.01 -27.11 -14.85
N SER A 91 -45.55 -27.09 -13.59
CA SER A 91 -46.20 -26.31 -12.51
C SER A 91 -45.90 -24.82 -12.55
N VAL A 92 -44.94 -24.37 -13.35
CA VAL A 92 -44.58 -22.96 -13.49
C VAL A 92 -45.57 -22.27 -14.40
N ARG A 93 -46.64 -21.79 -13.81
CA ARG A 93 -47.76 -21.13 -14.50
C ARG A 93 -48.34 -20.00 -13.65
N PRO A 94 -48.98 -18.99 -14.29
CA PRO A 94 -49.59 -17.89 -13.55
C PRO A 94 -50.52 -18.39 -12.43
N GLY A 95 -50.37 -17.78 -11.24
CA GLY A 95 -51.20 -18.05 -10.06
C GLY A 95 -50.85 -19.32 -9.29
N ASN A 96 -49.97 -20.17 -9.79
CA ASN A 96 -49.57 -21.39 -9.05
C ASN A 96 -48.60 -21.05 -7.90
N THR A 97 -48.55 -21.95 -6.93
CA THR A 97 -47.49 -21.98 -5.92
C THR A 97 -46.54 -23.13 -6.26
N ILE A 98 -45.25 -22.82 -6.24
CA ILE A 98 -44.18 -23.79 -6.49
C ILE A 98 -43.17 -23.78 -5.33
N THR A 99 -42.51 -24.89 -5.09
CA THR A 99 -41.34 -24.96 -4.23
C THR A 99 -40.08 -24.81 -5.06
N ILE A 100 -39.29 -23.78 -4.80
CA ILE A 100 -37.95 -23.62 -5.38
C ILE A 100 -36.93 -24.14 -4.39
N GLU A 101 -36.01 -24.99 -4.88
CA GLU A 101 -34.81 -25.40 -4.13
C GLU A 101 -33.59 -24.99 -4.91
N ILE A 102 -32.57 -24.48 -4.22
CA ILE A 102 -31.26 -24.09 -4.78
C ILE A 102 -30.21 -24.92 -4.05
N CYS A 103 -29.43 -25.70 -4.81
CA CYS A 103 -28.31 -26.47 -4.31
C CYS A 103 -27.00 -25.81 -4.68
N LEU A 104 -26.14 -25.58 -3.70
CA LEU A 104 -24.82 -25.01 -3.89
C LEU A 104 -23.73 -26.05 -3.60
N THR A 105 -22.75 -26.12 -4.47
CA THR A 105 -21.62 -27.06 -4.38
C THR A 105 -20.64 -26.61 -3.31
N PRO A 106 -20.18 -27.50 -2.40
CA PRO A 106 -19.15 -27.15 -1.44
C PRO A 106 -17.79 -26.95 -2.12
N LEU A 107 -16.97 -26.08 -1.53
CA LEU A 107 -15.70 -25.63 -2.09
C LEU A 107 -14.74 -26.77 -2.47
N ASP A 108 -14.69 -27.84 -1.66
CA ASP A 108 -13.81 -29.00 -1.89
C ASP A 108 -14.17 -29.82 -3.14
N LYS A 109 -15.39 -29.64 -3.66
CA LYS A 109 -15.88 -30.30 -4.87
C LYS A 109 -15.88 -29.36 -6.10
N VAL A 110 -15.49 -28.09 -5.95
CA VAL A 110 -15.36 -27.17 -7.06
C VAL A 110 -14.02 -27.41 -7.77
N PRO A 111 -14.00 -27.61 -9.10
CA PRO A 111 -12.75 -27.78 -9.84
C PRO A 111 -11.86 -26.52 -9.70
N ARG A 112 -10.62 -26.68 -9.24
CA ARG A 112 -9.69 -25.54 -9.09
C ARG A 112 -9.24 -24.93 -10.41
N THR A 113 -9.34 -25.67 -11.50
CA THR A 113 -9.09 -25.20 -12.87
C THR A 113 -10.13 -24.18 -13.34
N ASP A 114 -11.21 -24.02 -12.59
CA ASP A 114 -12.24 -23.02 -12.85
C ASP A 114 -12.07 -21.84 -11.87
N ALA A 115 -10.96 -21.16 -11.96
CA ALA A 115 -10.58 -20.06 -11.07
C ALA A 115 -11.46 -18.80 -11.23
N SER A 116 -12.36 -18.79 -12.21
CA SER A 116 -13.46 -17.82 -12.24
C SER A 116 -14.37 -17.95 -11.02
N VAL A 117 -14.37 -19.10 -10.36
CA VAL A 117 -15.21 -19.44 -9.22
C VAL A 117 -14.48 -19.31 -7.90
N VAL A 118 -13.24 -19.79 -7.84
CA VAL A 118 -12.44 -19.79 -6.60
C VAL A 118 -11.07 -19.23 -6.86
N SER A 119 -10.77 -18.10 -6.28
CA SER A 119 -9.45 -17.51 -6.32
C SER A 119 -8.66 -17.80 -5.05
N GLU A 120 -7.34 -17.60 -5.08
CA GLU A 120 -6.50 -17.68 -3.90
C GLU A 120 -6.93 -16.65 -2.85
N ALA A 121 -7.38 -15.46 -3.27
CA ALA A 121 -7.91 -14.46 -2.36
C ALA A 121 -9.14 -14.95 -1.58
N ASP A 122 -10.00 -15.73 -2.20
CA ASP A 122 -11.15 -16.34 -1.53
C ASP A 122 -10.70 -17.38 -0.50
N LEU A 123 -9.63 -18.15 -0.79
CA LEU A 123 -9.16 -19.22 0.10
C LEU A 123 -8.71 -18.73 1.48
N TRP A 124 -8.21 -17.50 1.57
CA TRP A 124 -7.66 -16.99 2.83
C TRP A 124 -8.17 -15.61 3.26
N ARG A 125 -9.01 -14.96 2.43
CA ARG A 125 -9.51 -13.59 2.71
C ARG A 125 -11.02 -13.48 2.89
N SER A 126 -11.80 -14.52 2.59
CA SER A 126 -13.25 -14.51 2.76
C SER A 126 -13.78 -15.79 3.39
N ASN A 127 -15.04 -15.79 3.74
CA ASN A 127 -15.74 -17.01 4.17
C ASN A 127 -15.93 -17.92 2.95
N LEU A 128 -15.56 -19.18 3.11
CA LEU A 128 -15.58 -20.20 2.06
C LEU A 128 -16.82 -21.10 2.08
N SER A 129 -17.78 -20.82 2.97
CA SER A 129 -19.05 -21.54 2.95
C SER A 129 -19.83 -21.26 1.68
N SER A 130 -20.58 -22.27 1.21
CA SER A 130 -21.51 -22.08 0.10
C SER A 130 -22.68 -21.22 0.54
N HIS A 131 -22.94 -20.12 -0.16
CA HIS A 131 -24.01 -19.19 0.24
C HIS A 131 -24.51 -18.33 -0.93
N LEU A 132 -25.73 -17.80 -0.76
CA LEU A 132 -26.32 -16.78 -1.62
C LEU A 132 -25.88 -15.41 -1.09
N TRP A 133 -24.92 -14.77 -1.75
CA TRP A 133 -24.29 -13.56 -1.23
C TRP A 133 -24.82 -12.26 -1.84
N ASP A 134 -25.64 -12.35 -2.88
CA ASP A 134 -26.34 -11.23 -3.49
C ASP A 134 -27.81 -11.61 -3.79
N ASP A 135 -28.57 -10.72 -4.44
CA ASP A 135 -29.99 -10.83 -4.63
C ASP A 135 -30.43 -12.09 -5.39
N VAL A 136 -31.57 -12.62 -5.00
CA VAL A 136 -32.32 -13.66 -5.71
C VAL A 136 -33.57 -13.03 -6.28
N VAL A 137 -33.74 -13.08 -7.62
CA VAL A 137 -34.82 -12.40 -8.31
C VAL A 137 -35.56 -13.38 -9.22
N LEU A 138 -36.87 -13.45 -9.06
CA LEU A 138 -37.76 -14.16 -9.98
C LEU A 138 -38.26 -13.18 -11.05
N ARG A 139 -38.07 -13.54 -12.33
CA ARG A 139 -38.54 -12.78 -13.47
C ARG A 139 -39.60 -13.60 -14.20
N VAL A 140 -40.66 -12.95 -14.62
CA VAL A 140 -41.68 -13.54 -15.50
C VAL A 140 -41.81 -12.69 -16.74
N HIS A 141 -41.83 -13.32 -17.92
CA HIS A 141 -41.78 -12.64 -19.21
C HIS A 141 -42.51 -13.44 -20.32
N GLY A 142 -42.70 -12.83 -21.48
CA GLY A 142 -43.14 -13.49 -22.69
C GLY A 142 -42.01 -14.22 -23.40
N ASP A 143 -41.99 -14.18 -24.72
CA ASP A 143 -40.99 -14.87 -25.55
C ASP A 143 -39.67 -14.09 -25.71
N VAL A 144 -39.66 -12.83 -25.26
CA VAL A 144 -38.44 -11.98 -25.23
C VAL A 144 -38.14 -11.58 -23.83
N ARG A 145 -36.90 -11.80 -23.42
CA ARG A 145 -36.29 -11.28 -22.17
C ARG A 145 -35.12 -10.38 -22.48
N VAL A 146 -35.04 -9.25 -21.78
CA VAL A 146 -33.93 -8.30 -21.91
C VAL A 146 -33.02 -8.38 -20.68
N ASP A 147 -31.72 -8.49 -20.93
CA ASP A 147 -30.67 -8.61 -19.92
C ASP A 147 -29.56 -7.59 -20.16
N GLU A 148 -28.64 -7.46 -19.20
CA GLU A 148 -27.41 -6.68 -19.31
C GLU A 148 -27.64 -5.26 -19.86
N ILE A 149 -28.64 -4.55 -19.36
CA ILE A 149 -28.94 -3.19 -19.80
C ILE A 149 -27.86 -2.26 -19.26
N VAL A 150 -27.01 -1.75 -20.16
CA VAL A 150 -25.87 -0.87 -19.83
C VAL A 150 -26.05 0.46 -20.56
N PRO A 151 -26.54 1.51 -19.86
CA PRO A 151 -26.68 2.86 -20.41
C PRO A 151 -25.36 3.61 -20.31
N ILE A 152 -24.89 4.16 -21.41
CA ILE A 152 -23.65 4.91 -21.52
C ILE A 152 -23.92 6.26 -22.17
N TYR A 153 -23.59 7.35 -21.48
CA TYR A 153 -23.75 8.69 -22.02
C TYR A 153 -22.58 9.07 -22.93
N HIS A 154 -22.89 9.48 -24.15
CA HIS A 154 -21.94 9.97 -25.15
C HIS A 154 -22.04 11.49 -25.29
N LYS A 155 -20.95 12.19 -24.91
CA LYS A 155 -20.92 13.66 -24.89
C LYS A 155 -20.87 14.29 -26.29
N GLU A 156 -20.30 13.58 -27.29
CA GLU A 156 -20.06 14.11 -28.63
C GLU A 156 -21.35 14.41 -29.37
N ASP A 157 -22.34 13.57 -29.22
CA ASP A 157 -23.67 13.66 -29.89
C ASP A 157 -24.81 13.81 -28.90
N ASP A 158 -24.51 13.96 -27.61
CA ASP A 158 -25.49 14.22 -26.57
C ASP A 158 -26.60 13.17 -26.50
N THR A 159 -26.16 11.89 -26.56
CA THR A 159 -27.04 10.72 -26.58
C THR A 159 -26.76 9.78 -25.44
N LEU A 160 -27.78 8.98 -25.06
CA LEU A 160 -27.61 7.82 -24.21
C LEU A 160 -27.60 6.57 -25.09
N VAL A 161 -26.45 5.94 -25.22
CA VAL A 161 -26.32 4.65 -25.88
C VAL A 161 -26.67 3.55 -24.87
N ILE A 162 -27.62 2.69 -25.20
CA ILE A 162 -28.05 1.59 -24.37
C ILE A 162 -27.60 0.31 -25.03
N ARG A 163 -26.62 -0.37 -24.43
CA ARG A 163 -26.23 -1.73 -24.81
C ARG A 163 -27.03 -2.72 -23.96
N TYR A 164 -27.56 -3.76 -24.60
CA TYR A 164 -28.38 -4.75 -23.93
C TYR A 164 -28.25 -6.09 -24.61
N ARG A 165 -28.70 -7.15 -23.93
CA ARG A 165 -28.75 -8.48 -24.48
C ARG A 165 -30.18 -8.97 -24.41
N THR A 166 -30.66 -9.56 -25.50
CA THR A 166 -31.97 -10.23 -25.52
C THR A 166 -31.79 -11.74 -25.56
N GLN A 167 -32.68 -12.43 -24.89
CA GLN A 167 -32.85 -13.85 -25.01
C GLN A 167 -34.24 -14.14 -25.62
N LEU A 168 -34.27 -14.87 -26.75
CA LEU A 168 -35.46 -15.26 -27.43
C LEU A 168 -35.87 -16.70 -27.06
N PHE A 169 -37.13 -16.90 -26.70
CA PHE A 169 -37.67 -18.20 -26.32
C PHE A 169 -38.58 -18.77 -27.44
N ASP A 170 -38.90 -17.94 -28.42
CA ASP A 170 -39.50 -18.29 -29.69
C ASP A 170 -38.93 -17.38 -30.78
N ASP A 171 -39.06 -17.77 -32.05
CA ASP A 171 -38.55 -17.02 -33.20
C ASP A 171 -39.50 -15.85 -33.52
N VAL A 172 -39.49 -14.84 -32.69
CA VAL A 172 -40.30 -13.62 -32.79
C VAL A 172 -39.46 -12.36 -32.65
N GLU A 173 -39.70 -11.42 -33.55
CA GLU A 173 -39.16 -10.06 -33.43
C GLU A 173 -40.19 -9.18 -32.73
N LEU A 174 -39.84 -8.66 -31.55
CA LEU A 174 -40.73 -7.82 -30.75
C LEU A 174 -40.05 -6.49 -30.39
N PRO A 175 -40.82 -5.42 -30.20
CA PRO A 175 -40.28 -4.13 -29.80
C PRO A 175 -39.73 -4.21 -28.37
N VAL A 176 -38.58 -3.54 -28.18
CA VAL A 176 -37.96 -3.24 -26.89
C VAL A 176 -37.98 -1.73 -26.70
N THR A 177 -38.73 -1.24 -25.74
CA THR A 177 -38.89 0.20 -25.48
C THR A 177 -38.08 0.62 -24.28
N PHE A 178 -37.31 1.67 -24.46
CA PHE A 178 -36.56 2.31 -23.37
C PHE A 178 -37.06 3.73 -23.13
N ARG A 179 -37.22 4.12 -21.86
CA ARG A 179 -37.55 5.47 -21.41
C ARG A 179 -36.64 5.91 -20.29
N LEU A 180 -36.08 7.11 -20.41
CA LEU A 180 -35.34 7.74 -19.36
C LEU A 180 -36.20 8.77 -18.66
N LEU A 181 -36.34 8.66 -17.34
CA LEU A 181 -37.29 9.41 -16.53
C LEU A 181 -36.58 10.25 -15.45
N ASP A 182 -37.02 11.46 -15.29
CA ASP A 182 -36.67 12.36 -14.18
C ASP A 182 -37.94 12.59 -13.34
N GLY A 183 -38.21 11.69 -12.38
CA GLY A 183 -39.49 11.56 -11.74
C GLY A 183 -40.56 11.19 -12.79
N ASP A 184 -41.60 12.01 -12.94
CA ASP A 184 -42.66 11.79 -13.95
C ASP A 184 -42.30 12.34 -15.33
N ARG A 185 -41.17 13.03 -15.51
CA ARG A 185 -40.75 13.66 -16.76
C ARG A 185 -39.93 12.70 -17.62
N VAL A 186 -40.42 12.40 -18.81
CA VAL A 186 -39.64 11.65 -19.82
C VAL A 186 -38.59 12.59 -20.41
N ILE A 187 -37.32 12.27 -20.30
CA ILE A 187 -36.19 13.01 -20.86
C ILE A 187 -35.52 12.29 -22.03
N GLY A 188 -36.00 11.10 -22.38
CA GLY A 188 -35.60 10.36 -23.56
C GLY A 188 -36.47 9.12 -23.75
N GLU A 189 -36.74 8.77 -24.98
CA GLU A 189 -37.49 7.53 -25.35
C GLU A 189 -36.97 7.01 -26.69
N CYS A 190 -36.80 5.72 -26.76
CA CYS A 190 -36.50 5.03 -28.01
C CYS A 190 -37.12 3.63 -28.07
N VAL A 191 -37.29 3.13 -29.28
CA VAL A 191 -37.81 1.77 -29.51
C VAL A 191 -36.83 1.02 -30.40
N SER A 192 -36.36 -0.12 -29.92
CA SER A 192 -35.52 -1.06 -30.63
C SER A 192 -36.31 -2.34 -30.95
N THR A 193 -35.64 -3.31 -31.50
CA THR A 193 -36.16 -4.65 -31.76
C THR A 193 -35.35 -5.72 -31.06
N SER A 194 -35.95 -6.86 -30.82
CA SER A 194 -35.32 -7.96 -30.04
C SER A 194 -34.12 -8.63 -30.75
N ASP A 195 -33.86 -8.30 -32.01
CA ASP A 195 -32.73 -8.76 -32.81
C ASP A 195 -31.47 -7.85 -32.68
N ARG A 196 -31.59 -6.73 -31.96
CA ARG A 196 -30.51 -5.78 -31.73
C ARG A 196 -29.97 -5.89 -30.33
N ASP A 197 -28.73 -5.43 -30.13
CA ASP A 197 -27.98 -5.41 -28.86
C ASP A 197 -27.57 -4.00 -28.44
N GLU A 198 -27.85 -2.96 -29.24
CA GLU A 198 -27.57 -1.57 -28.98
C GLU A 198 -28.55 -0.62 -29.63
N ILE A 199 -28.88 0.47 -28.93
CA ILE A 199 -29.68 1.57 -29.47
C ILE A 199 -29.26 2.91 -28.86
N SER A 200 -29.27 3.99 -29.66
CA SER A 200 -29.04 5.37 -29.19
C SER A 200 -30.37 6.06 -28.90
N MET A 201 -30.43 6.73 -27.75
CA MET A 201 -31.56 7.54 -27.29
C MET A 201 -31.14 9.01 -27.28
N THR A 202 -31.82 9.87 -28.02
CA THR A 202 -31.65 11.32 -27.95
C THR A 202 -32.28 11.85 -26.67
N LEU A 203 -31.52 12.62 -25.90
CA LEU A 203 -32.01 13.28 -24.70
C LEU A 203 -32.71 14.58 -25.01
N VAL A 204 -33.78 14.90 -24.28
CA VAL A 204 -34.57 16.10 -24.49
C VAL A 204 -34.79 16.88 -23.20
N GLY A 205 -34.76 18.20 -23.34
CA GLY A 205 -34.93 19.11 -22.21
C GLY A 205 -33.64 19.27 -21.37
N ALA A 206 -33.77 19.85 -20.19
CA ALA A 206 -32.62 20.01 -19.29
C ALA A 206 -32.40 18.74 -18.49
N TYR A 207 -31.16 18.35 -18.38
CA TYR A 207 -30.69 17.23 -17.52
C TYR A 207 -29.32 17.59 -16.91
N GLU A 208 -28.91 16.84 -15.94
CA GLU A 208 -27.68 17.05 -15.18
C GLU A 208 -26.83 15.78 -15.22
N LEU A 209 -25.50 15.99 -15.26
CA LEU A 209 -24.55 14.89 -15.21
C LEU A 209 -24.30 14.46 -13.76
N TRP A 210 -24.05 13.17 -13.59
CA TRP A 210 -23.68 12.58 -12.29
C TRP A 210 -22.24 12.93 -11.94
N SER A 211 -22.01 13.37 -10.71
CA SER A 211 -20.67 13.57 -10.15
C SER A 211 -20.69 13.44 -8.63
N GLY A 212 -19.50 13.47 -7.99
CA GLY A 212 -19.40 13.47 -6.53
C GLY A 212 -20.05 14.69 -5.85
N GLN A 213 -20.16 15.83 -6.56
CA GLN A 213 -20.84 17.02 -6.06
C GLN A 213 -22.32 17.05 -6.38
N ASN A 214 -22.71 16.34 -7.44
CA ASN A 214 -24.11 16.25 -7.92
C ASN A 214 -24.41 14.80 -8.31
N PRO A 215 -24.73 13.92 -7.37
CA PRO A 215 -25.00 12.51 -7.64
C PRO A 215 -26.41 12.30 -8.24
N LYS A 216 -26.69 13.02 -9.32
CA LYS A 216 -27.99 12.99 -9.99
C LYS A 216 -28.23 11.64 -10.63
N LEU A 217 -29.34 11.00 -10.26
CA LEU A 217 -29.79 9.72 -10.82
C LEU A 217 -31.14 9.91 -11.51
N TYR A 218 -31.34 9.15 -12.56
CA TYR A 218 -32.55 9.01 -13.35
C TYR A 218 -33.04 7.56 -13.27
N GLU A 219 -34.27 7.32 -13.72
CA GLU A 219 -34.80 5.97 -13.88
C GLU A 219 -34.83 5.59 -15.36
N LEU A 220 -34.14 4.49 -15.73
CA LEU A 220 -34.27 3.89 -17.04
C LEU A 220 -35.28 2.74 -16.98
N GLU A 221 -36.38 2.93 -17.65
CA GLU A 221 -37.41 1.90 -17.86
C GLU A 221 -37.13 1.15 -19.14
N CYS A 222 -37.15 -0.17 -19.10
CA CYS A 222 -37.15 -1.05 -20.26
C CYS A 222 -38.45 -1.90 -20.27
N VAL A 223 -39.17 -1.90 -21.37
CA VAL A 223 -40.38 -2.70 -21.55
C VAL A 223 -40.22 -3.58 -22.77
N ALA A 224 -40.34 -4.90 -22.59
CA ALA A 224 -40.26 -5.90 -23.63
C ALA A 224 -41.23 -7.05 -23.30
N ASP A 225 -42.09 -7.45 -24.24
CA ASP A 225 -42.96 -8.61 -24.18
C ASP A 225 -43.62 -8.86 -22.80
N GLY A 226 -44.18 -7.81 -22.22
CA GLY A 226 -44.88 -7.86 -20.94
C GLY A 226 -44.01 -7.76 -19.70
N GLU A 227 -42.67 -7.80 -19.84
CA GLU A 227 -41.74 -7.50 -18.74
C GLU A 227 -41.43 -6.01 -18.68
N ARG A 228 -41.42 -5.48 -17.48
CA ARG A 228 -40.97 -4.11 -17.17
C ARG A 228 -39.80 -4.15 -16.21
N ILE A 229 -38.65 -3.58 -16.64
CA ILE A 229 -37.42 -3.45 -15.85
C ILE A 229 -37.21 -1.97 -15.58
N VAL A 230 -36.86 -1.62 -14.36
CA VAL A 230 -36.47 -0.26 -13.97
C VAL A 230 -35.16 -0.32 -13.26
N GLN A 231 -34.21 0.53 -13.65
CA GLN A 231 -32.88 0.68 -12.98
C GLN A 231 -32.50 2.13 -12.87
N SER A 232 -31.70 2.44 -11.86
CA SER A 232 -31.08 3.77 -11.69
C SER A 232 -29.98 4.00 -12.72
N VAL A 233 -29.87 5.22 -13.23
CA VAL A 233 -28.87 5.64 -14.21
C VAL A 233 -28.32 7.01 -13.86
N GLY A 234 -27.01 7.16 -13.78
CA GLY A 234 -26.34 8.44 -13.76
C GLY A 234 -25.69 8.73 -15.11
N LEU A 235 -25.97 9.89 -15.66
CA LEU A 235 -25.36 10.33 -16.93
C LEU A 235 -23.95 10.85 -16.61
N LYS A 236 -22.92 10.18 -17.08
CA LYS A 236 -21.53 10.59 -16.89
C LYS A 236 -20.67 10.17 -18.06
N TYR A 237 -19.53 10.81 -18.19
CA TYR A 237 -18.38 10.25 -18.91
C TYR A 237 -17.13 10.40 -18.07
N PHE A 238 -16.33 9.34 -18.06
CA PHE A 238 -15.08 9.26 -17.32
C PHE A 238 -13.99 8.89 -18.32
N GLU A 239 -12.99 9.75 -18.43
CA GLU A 239 -12.00 9.64 -19.50
C GLU A 239 -10.58 9.90 -18.98
N ILE A 240 -9.60 9.47 -19.75
CA ILE A 240 -8.20 9.75 -19.55
C ILE A 240 -7.80 10.89 -20.49
N ASP A 241 -7.27 11.98 -19.90
CA ASP A 241 -6.68 13.08 -20.62
C ASP A 241 -5.18 13.16 -20.24
N ASP A 242 -4.33 12.78 -21.19
CA ASP A 242 -2.90 12.55 -20.96
C ASP A 242 -2.70 11.52 -19.83
N LYS A 243 -2.22 11.90 -18.67
CA LYS A 243 -1.92 11.04 -17.53
C LYS A 243 -2.85 11.27 -16.34
N LYS A 244 -4.01 11.86 -16.58
CA LYS A 244 -4.98 12.25 -15.55
C LYS A 244 -6.38 11.77 -15.91
N PHE A 245 -7.21 11.66 -14.91
CA PHE A 245 -8.63 11.40 -15.10
C PHE A 245 -9.43 12.68 -15.20
N LYS A 246 -10.50 12.60 -15.96
CA LYS A 246 -11.57 13.58 -16.02
C LYS A 246 -12.92 12.93 -15.81
N LEU A 247 -13.77 13.56 -15.03
CA LEU A 247 -15.18 13.24 -14.89
C LEU A 247 -15.98 14.43 -15.40
N ASN A 248 -16.72 14.26 -16.51
CA ASN A 248 -17.51 15.34 -17.15
C ASN A 248 -16.66 16.59 -17.48
N ASP A 249 -15.54 16.41 -18.13
CA ASP A 249 -14.49 17.38 -18.45
C ASP A 249 -13.71 17.98 -17.26
N GLU A 250 -14.15 17.76 -16.03
CA GLU A 250 -13.49 18.27 -14.85
C GLU A 250 -12.36 17.34 -14.37
N PRO A 251 -11.14 17.85 -14.16
CA PRO A 251 -10.06 17.02 -13.65
C PRO A 251 -10.40 16.41 -12.30
N VAL A 252 -10.07 15.14 -12.12
CA VAL A 252 -10.29 14.44 -10.87
C VAL A 252 -9.07 13.60 -10.47
N SER A 253 -8.66 13.73 -9.21
CA SER A 253 -7.70 12.82 -8.58
C SER A 253 -8.45 11.87 -7.65
N MET A 254 -8.21 10.57 -7.79
CA MET A 254 -8.86 9.55 -6.98
C MET A 254 -8.19 9.48 -5.60
N ARG A 255 -8.80 10.07 -4.60
CA ARG A 255 -8.41 9.97 -3.19
C ARG A 255 -9.13 8.77 -2.61
N MET A 256 -8.47 7.61 -2.70
CA MET A 256 -9.11 6.33 -2.46
C MET A 256 -8.92 5.84 -1.03
N SER A 257 -9.89 5.08 -0.55
CA SER A 257 -9.77 4.27 0.65
C SER A 257 -10.15 2.82 0.35
N THR A 258 -9.34 1.88 0.81
CA THR A 258 -9.51 0.46 0.51
C THR A 258 -10.36 -0.22 1.57
N VAL A 259 -11.33 -1.02 1.12
CA VAL A 259 -12.12 -1.92 1.96
C VAL A 259 -12.03 -3.33 1.41
N VAL A 260 -11.70 -4.28 2.27
CA VAL A 260 -11.67 -5.70 1.90
C VAL A 260 -12.98 -6.34 2.36
N TRP A 261 -14.05 -6.10 1.58
CA TRP A 261 -15.40 -6.55 1.93
C TRP A 261 -15.48 -8.06 2.19
N GLY A 262 -14.79 -8.86 1.38
CA GLY A 262 -14.75 -10.31 1.56
C GLY A 262 -14.24 -10.76 2.92
N ARG A 263 -13.37 -9.99 3.57
CA ARG A 263 -12.88 -10.28 4.93
C ARG A 263 -13.94 -10.09 6.01
N PHE A 264 -14.97 -9.27 5.79
CA PHE A 264 -16.06 -9.12 6.74
C PHE A 264 -16.80 -10.44 6.97
N LEU A 265 -16.88 -11.26 5.92
CA LEU A 265 -17.53 -12.59 5.98
C LEU A 265 -16.82 -13.56 6.93
N ARG A 266 -15.58 -13.30 7.32
CA ARG A 266 -14.81 -14.10 8.27
C ARG A 266 -15.04 -13.72 9.73
N GLN A 267 -15.72 -12.61 9.99
CA GLN A 267 -15.97 -12.12 11.34
C GLN A 267 -17.05 -12.92 12.01
N LYS A 268 -16.67 -13.86 12.87
CA LYS A 268 -17.59 -14.84 13.49
C LYS A 268 -18.86 -14.21 14.08
N GLU A 269 -18.73 -13.05 14.71
CA GLU A 269 -19.82 -12.38 15.43
C GLU A 269 -20.41 -11.19 14.68
N ALA A 270 -19.81 -10.79 13.58
CA ALA A 270 -20.16 -9.58 12.82
C ALA A 270 -20.19 -9.76 11.30
N ALA A 271 -20.17 -10.99 10.79
CA ALA A 271 -20.18 -11.27 9.36
C ALA A 271 -21.42 -10.75 8.63
N ASP A 272 -22.53 -10.61 9.33
CA ASP A 272 -23.80 -10.07 8.83
C ASP A 272 -23.69 -8.60 8.43
N VAL A 273 -22.76 -7.82 8.98
CA VAL A 273 -22.55 -6.42 8.55
C VAL A 273 -22.13 -6.31 7.08
N ALA A 274 -21.54 -7.35 6.51
CA ALA A 274 -21.22 -7.42 5.08
C ALA A 274 -22.47 -7.26 4.18
N PHE A 275 -23.65 -7.58 4.70
CA PHE A 275 -24.92 -7.51 4.02
C PHE A 275 -25.84 -6.39 4.52
N ASP A 276 -25.39 -5.58 5.49
CA ASP A 276 -26.14 -4.48 6.08
C ASP A 276 -25.82 -3.15 5.38
N GLU A 277 -26.73 -2.71 4.51
CA GLU A 277 -26.60 -1.44 3.78
C GLU A 277 -26.53 -0.22 4.72
N ALA A 278 -27.29 -0.22 5.81
CA ALA A 278 -27.31 0.91 6.75
C ALA A 278 -25.98 1.01 7.50
N TRP A 279 -25.41 -0.12 7.88
CA TRP A 279 -24.06 -0.17 8.46
C TRP A 279 -23.00 0.34 7.46
N PHE A 280 -23.06 -0.14 6.21
CA PHE A 280 -22.12 0.25 5.16
C PHE A 280 -22.21 1.75 4.84
N GLU A 281 -23.43 2.27 4.76
CA GLU A 281 -23.69 3.71 4.56
C GLU A 281 -23.05 4.54 5.67
N GLU A 282 -23.27 4.18 6.95
CA GLU A 282 -22.79 4.95 8.10
C GLU A 282 -21.28 4.82 8.30
N HIS A 283 -20.76 3.59 8.27
CA HIS A 283 -19.39 3.31 8.69
C HIS A 283 -18.38 3.37 7.55
N ILE A 284 -18.81 3.25 6.29
CA ILE A 284 -17.91 3.33 5.13
C ILE A 284 -18.17 4.63 4.34
N VAL A 285 -19.33 4.74 3.71
CA VAL A 285 -19.60 5.83 2.75
C VAL A 285 -19.49 7.20 3.40
N LYS A 286 -20.26 7.45 4.47
CA LYS A 286 -20.30 8.75 5.15
C LYS A 286 -18.96 9.10 5.80
N ARG A 287 -18.26 8.12 6.37
CA ARG A 287 -16.94 8.36 6.97
C ARG A 287 -15.88 8.70 5.94
N MET A 288 -15.85 8.00 4.80
CA MET A 288 -14.94 8.32 3.71
C MET A 288 -15.17 9.73 3.17
N MET A 289 -16.41 10.08 2.91
CA MET A 289 -16.76 11.41 2.45
C MET A 289 -16.40 12.49 3.47
N ALA A 290 -16.63 12.24 4.76
CA ALA A 290 -16.27 13.19 5.84
C ALA A 290 -14.75 13.39 5.93
N LEU A 291 -13.96 12.35 5.68
CA LEU A 291 -12.51 12.43 5.58
C LEU A 291 -12.03 13.24 4.37
N GLY A 292 -12.85 13.32 3.30
CA GLY A 292 -12.51 13.93 2.02
C GLY A 292 -12.08 12.92 0.95
N ALA A 293 -12.18 11.62 1.23
CA ALA A 293 -12.06 10.60 0.20
C ALA A 293 -13.21 10.72 -0.79
N ASN A 294 -12.92 10.52 -2.08
CA ASN A 294 -13.90 10.56 -3.16
C ASN A 294 -14.04 9.24 -3.90
N THR A 295 -13.27 8.23 -3.52
CA THR A 295 -13.23 6.94 -4.20
C THR A 295 -13.10 5.81 -3.18
N LEU A 296 -13.89 4.75 -3.38
CA LEU A 296 -13.82 3.50 -2.64
C LEU A 296 -13.17 2.43 -3.51
N ARG A 297 -12.13 1.76 -3.01
CA ARG A 297 -11.59 0.55 -3.62
C ARG A 297 -12.17 -0.67 -2.90
N PHE A 298 -12.97 -1.48 -3.63
CA PHE A 298 -13.34 -2.81 -3.19
C PHE A 298 -12.20 -3.77 -3.54
N HIS A 299 -11.37 -4.09 -2.55
CA HIS A 299 -10.17 -4.88 -2.77
C HIS A 299 -10.46 -6.39 -2.68
N LEU A 300 -10.00 -7.13 -3.71
CA LEU A 300 -10.07 -8.58 -3.83
C LEU A 300 -11.47 -9.18 -3.61
N CYS A 301 -12.52 -8.44 -3.95
CA CYS A 301 -13.88 -8.92 -3.77
C CYS A 301 -14.87 -8.20 -4.68
N LEU A 302 -15.90 -8.92 -5.06
CA LEU A 302 -17.08 -8.35 -5.69
C LEU A 302 -18.09 -8.03 -4.58
N PRO A 303 -18.47 -6.75 -4.39
CA PRO A 303 -19.52 -6.42 -3.43
C PRO A 303 -20.91 -6.80 -3.97
N PRO A 304 -21.92 -7.00 -3.11
CA PRO A 304 -23.31 -7.01 -3.53
C PRO A 304 -23.64 -5.74 -4.31
N GLU A 305 -24.38 -5.86 -5.40
CA GLU A 305 -24.70 -4.75 -6.30
C GLU A 305 -25.33 -3.55 -5.59
N ARG A 306 -26.16 -3.78 -4.56
CA ARG A 306 -26.79 -2.72 -3.75
C ARG A 306 -25.78 -1.81 -3.01
N LEU A 307 -24.53 -2.28 -2.77
CA LEU A 307 -23.48 -1.42 -2.21
C LEU A 307 -22.91 -0.47 -3.28
N LEU A 308 -22.94 -0.86 -4.55
CA LEU A 308 -22.64 0.05 -5.67
C LEU A 308 -23.77 1.08 -5.84
N ASP A 309 -25.05 0.67 -5.69
CA ASP A 309 -26.20 1.59 -5.67
C ASP A 309 -26.06 2.67 -4.58
N LEU A 310 -25.50 2.31 -3.41
CA LEU A 310 -25.16 3.29 -2.36
C LEU A 310 -24.12 4.29 -2.84
N CYS A 311 -23.03 3.80 -3.43
CA CYS A 311 -21.99 4.67 -3.98
C CYS A 311 -22.54 5.61 -5.05
N ASP A 312 -23.44 5.13 -5.92
CA ASP A 312 -24.13 5.93 -6.92
C ASP A 312 -24.93 7.08 -6.30
N ARG A 313 -25.72 6.78 -5.25
CA ARG A 313 -26.55 7.77 -4.55
C ARG A 313 -25.76 8.84 -3.81
N TYR A 314 -24.57 8.48 -3.32
CA TYR A 314 -23.71 9.38 -2.57
C TYR A 314 -22.66 10.12 -3.43
N GLY A 315 -22.50 9.75 -4.70
CA GLY A 315 -21.47 10.33 -5.55
C GLY A 315 -20.06 9.85 -5.23
N LEU A 316 -19.92 8.68 -4.60
CA LEU A 316 -18.65 8.09 -4.27
C LEU A 316 -18.16 7.24 -5.43
N MET A 317 -17.04 7.63 -6.06
CA MET A 317 -16.43 6.83 -7.14
C MET A 317 -15.99 5.46 -6.61
N VAL A 318 -15.86 4.49 -7.50
CA VAL A 318 -15.48 3.11 -7.17
C VAL A 318 -14.40 2.61 -8.12
N GLN A 319 -13.36 2.00 -7.54
CA GLN A 319 -12.51 1.03 -8.21
C GLN A 319 -13.06 -0.37 -7.87
N ALA A 320 -13.66 -1.04 -8.85
CA ALA A 320 -14.24 -2.36 -8.69
C ALA A 320 -13.22 -3.43 -9.08
N GLU A 321 -12.87 -4.30 -8.14
CA GLU A 321 -11.79 -5.26 -8.31
C GLU A 321 -12.31 -6.69 -8.31
N TRP A 322 -11.80 -7.50 -9.25
CA TRP A 322 -12.04 -8.95 -9.24
C TRP A 322 -11.13 -9.62 -8.20
N CYS A 323 -11.56 -10.75 -7.66
CA CYS A 323 -10.89 -11.44 -6.56
C CYS A 323 -9.70 -12.33 -6.97
N PHE A 324 -9.05 -12.09 -8.10
CA PHE A 324 -7.80 -12.77 -8.45
C PHE A 324 -6.61 -12.14 -7.74
N PHE A 325 -5.75 -13.01 -7.21
CA PHE A 325 -4.55 -12.63 -6.48
C PHE A 325 -3.45 -13.67 -6.72
N HIS A 326 -2.26 -13.23 -7.11
CA HIS A 326 -1.06 -14.01 -7.41
C HIS A 326 -1.18 -14.97 -8.59
N GLU A 327 -2.28 -15.66 -8.77
CA GLU A 327 -2.45 -16.68 -9.81
C GLU A 327 -3.70 -16.44 -10.65
N LEU A 328 -3.55 -16.70 -11.96
CA LEU A 328 -4.64 -16.72 -12.94
C LEU A 328 -4.75 -18.14 -13.52
N ASP A 329 -5.17 -19.10 -12.72
CA ASP A 329 -5.41 -20.48 -13.16
C ASP A 329 -6.88 -20.68 -13.49
N ALA A 330 -7.31 -20.18 -14.64
CA ALA A 330 -8.67 -20.38 -15.14
C ALA A 330 -8.67 -20.75 -16.61
N GLU A 331 -9.69 -21.46 -17.06
CA GLU A 331 -9.97 -21.56 -18.46
C GLU A 331 -10.35 -20.19 -19.02
N GLU A 332 -9.67 -19.75 -20.09
CA GLU A 332 -9.82 -18.41 -20.66
C GLU A 332 -11.27 -18.05 -20.99
N GLU A 333 -12.04 -18.95 -21.54
CA GLU A 333 -13.45 -18.69 -21.91
C GLU A 333 -14.35 -18.56 -20.67
N ASN A 334 -14.16 -19.37 -19.64
CA ASN A 334 -14.91 -19.25 -18.40
C ASN A 334 -14.60 -17.94 -17.69
N MET A 335 -13.33 -17.56 -17.61
CA MET A 335 -12.91 -16.29 -17.03
C MET A 335 -13.46 -15.11 -17.82
N ALA A 336 -13.38 -15.16 -19.15
CA ALA A 336 -13.91 -14.11 -20.01
C ALA A 336 -15.40 -13.93 -19.85
N ALA A 337 -16.18 -15.02 -19.77
CA ALA A 337 -17.62 -14.96 -19.55
C ALA A 337 -17.96 -14.30 -18.21
N GLN A 338 -17.26 -14.66 -17.12
CA GLN A 338 -17.47 -14.07 -15.79
C GLN A 338 -17.07 -12.59 -15.77
N TRP A 339 -15.92 -12.25 -16.33
CA TRP A 339 -15.46 -10.86 -16.36
C TRP A 339 -16.32 -9.96 -17.22
N LEU A 340 -16.84 -10.44 -18.37
CA LEU A 340 -17.78 -9.67 -19.18
C LEU A 340 -19.11 -9.44 -18.46
N THR A 341 -19.61 -10.44 -17.74
CA THR A 341 -20.81 -10.29 -16.92
C THR A 341 -20.60 -9.26 -15.81
N TRP A 342 -19.45 -9.30 -15.14
CA TRP A 342 -19.11 -8.31 -14.12
C TRP A 342 -18.84 -6.91 -14.71
N ALA A 343 -18.22 -6.84 -15.88
CA ALA A 343 -18.01 -5.57 -16.58
C ALA A 343 -19.31 -4.89 -16.97
N ALA A 344 -20.35 -5.66 -17.32
CA ALA A 344 -21.69 -5.13 -17.56
C ALA A 344 -22.28 -4.50 -16.29
N VAL A 345 -22.11 -5.14 -15.12
CA VAL A 345 -22.49 -4.55 -13.83
C VAL A 345 -21.68 -3.29 -13.55
N ALA A 346 -20.35 -3.35 -13.71
CA ALA A 346 -19.46 -2.20 -13.49
C ALA A 346 -19.83 -1.00 -14.40
N ALA A 347 -20.07 -1.25 -15.69
CA ALA A 347 -20.32 -0.20 -16.67
C ALA A 347 -21.68 0.51 -16.50
N LYS A 348 -22.68 -0.16 -15.90
CA LYS A 348 -24.00 0.47 -15.69
C LYS A 348 -24.06 1.39 -14.47
N HIS A 349 -23.13 1.21 -13.50
CA HIS A 349 -23.07 2.04 -12.29
C HIS A 349 -22.25 3.32 -12.53
N PRO A 350 -22.83 4.52 -12.37
CA PRO A 350 -22.08 5.75 -12.57
C PRO A 350 -20.92 5.93 -11.57
N SER A 351 -20.98 5.32 -10.41
CA SER A 351 -19.90 5.35 -9.43
C SER A 351 -18.67 4.58 -9.88
N VAL A 352 -18.81 3.48 -10.63
CA VAL A 352 -17.68 2.68 -11.08
C VAL A 352 -16.91 3.43 -12.16
N CYS A 353 -15.68 3.84 -11.83
CA CYS A 353 -14.78 4.57 -12.70
C CYS A 353 -13.64 3.69 -13.23
N VAL A 354 -13.16 2.74 -12.44
CA VAL A 354 -12.07 1.83 -12.82
C VAL A 354 -12.50 0.39 -12.57
N PHE A 355 -12.36 -0.43 -13.60
CA PHE A 355 -12.50 -1.88 -13.51
C PHE A 355 -11.11 -2.51 -13.36
N HIS A 356 -10.87 -3.22 -12.26
CA HIS A 356 -9.58 -3.81 -11.91
C HIS A 356 -9.68 -5.35 -11.96
N PRO A 357 -9.20 -5.99 -13.04
CA PRO A 357 -9.48 -7.41 -13.28
C PRO A 357 -8.67 -8.37 -12.41
N TRP A 358 -7.50 -7.98 -11.89
CA TRP A 358 -6.69 -8.80 -10.98
C TRP A 358 -5.78 -7.94 -10.11
N ASN A 359 -5.33 -8.50 -9.00
CA ASN A 359 -4.37 -7.88 -8.08
C ASN A 359 -3.09 -8.72 -7.97
N GLU A 360 -1.92 -8.08 -8.10
CA GLU A 360 -0.60 -8.68 -7.85
C GLU A 360 -0.37 -10.04 -8.51
N VAL A 361 -0.81 -10.20 -9.75
CA VAL A 361 -0.66 -11.44 -10.50
C VAL A 361 0.76 -11.62 -11.00
N ASN A 362 1.28 -12.83 -10.91
CA ASN A 362 2.60 -13.20 -11.42
C ASN A 362 2.73 -12.85 -12.90
N THR A 363 3.81 -12.15 -13.28
CA THR A 363 4.09 -11.64 -14.63
C THR A 363 4.01 -12.70 -15.75
N LYS A 364 4.32 -13.98 -15.47
CA LYS A 364 4.22 -15.07 -16.44
C LYS A 364 2.80 -15.36 -16.91
N LYS A 365 1.78 -14.95 -16.16
CA LYS A 365 0.36 -15.18 -16.48
C LYS A 365 -0.36 -13.90 -16.94
N THR A 366 0.33 -12.78 -16.95
CA THR A 366 -0.25 -11.46 -17.28
C THR A 366 -0.77 -11.40 -18.72
N GLU A 367 -0.09 -12.00 -19.71
CA GLU A 367 -0.56 -12.00 -21.10
C GLU A 367 -1.96 -12.60 -21.27
N TYR A 368 -2.24 -13.67 -20.52
CA TYR A 368 -3.55 -14.31 -20.55
C TYR A 368 -4.63 -13.37 -20.01
N GLY A 369 -4.39 -12.76 -18.84
CA GLY A 369 -5.28 -11.77 -18.27
C GLY A 369 -5.50 -10.56 -19.19
N LEU A 370 -4.44 -10.06 -19.84
CA LEU A 370 -4.52 -8.97 -20.80
C LEU A 370 -5.40 -9.33 -22.02
N ARG A 371 -5.29 -10.56 -22.55
CA ARG A 371 -6.18 -10.99 -23.66
C ARG A 371 -7.63 -10.96 -23.27
N VAL A 372 -7.97 -11.43 -22.07
CA VAL A 372 -9.35 -11.41 -21.56
C VAL A 372 -9.81 -9.97 -21.30
N SER A 373 -8.94 -9.13 -20.72
CA SER A 373 -9.25 -7.71 -20.48
C SER A 373 -9.51 -6.92 -21.76
N ARG A 374 -8.83 -7.26 -22.86
CA ARG A 374 -9.11 -6.67 -24.20
C ARG A 374 -10.56 -6.91 -24.63
N ARG A 375 -11.11 -8.10 -24.35
CA ARG A 375 -12.52 -8.40 -24.67
C ARG A 375 -13.48 -7.49 -23.91
N ILE A 376 -13.11 -7.06 -22.70
CA ILE A 376 -13.87 -6.07 -21.93
C ILE A 376 -13.79 -4.70 -22.63
N LYS A 377 -12.59 -4.24 -23.01
CA LYS A 377 -12.42 -2.99 -23.74
C LYS A 377 -13.14 -2.98 -25.09
N ASP A 378 -13.13 -4.10 -25.82
CA ASP A 378 -13.85 -4.23 -27.08
C ASP A 378 -15.36 -4.08 -26.89
N ARG A 379 -15.91 -4.59 -25.79
CA ARG A 379 -17.35 -4.51 -25.48
C ARG A 379 -17.74 -3.19 -24.82
N TYR A 380 -16.87 -2.64 -23.94
CA TYR A 380 -17.09 -1.41 -23.16
C TYR A 380 -15.88 -0.49 -23.27
N PRO A 381 -15.66 0.14 -24.45
CA PRO A 381 -14.48 1.00 -24.66
C PRO A 381 -14.46 2.24 -23.74
N GLU A 382 -15.61 2.64 -23.21
CA GLU A 382 -15.76 3.77 -22.29
C GLU A 382 -15.32 3.43 -20.85
N LEU A 383 -15.24 2.15 -20.50
CA LEU A 383 -14.79 1.70 -19.18
C LEU A 383 -13.26 1.80 -19.09
N VAL A 384 -12.76 2.46 -18.08
CA VAL A 384 -11.33 2.41 -17.76
C VAL A 384 -11.00 1.05 -17.15
N VAL A 385 -10.15 0.29 -17.83
CA VAL A 385 -9.75 -1.05 -17.42
C VAL A 385 -8.28 -1.01 -17.01
N SER A 386 -8.01 -1.38 -15.77
CA SER A 386 -6.65 -1.50 -15.23
C SER A 386 -5.80 -2.43 -16.08
N HIS A 387 -4.50 -2.20 -16.08
CA HIS A 387 -3.50 -2.88 -16.89
C HIS A 387 -3.55 -2.56 -18.39
N HIS A 388 -4.69 -2.10 -18.91
CA HIS A 388 -4.81 -1.51 -20.23
C HIS A 388 -4.59 0.00 -20.22
N ASP A 389 -5.34 0.67 -19.37
CA ASP A 389 -5.46 2.14 -19.38
C ASP A 389 -4.67 2.82 -18.27
N VAL A 390 -4.29 2.06 -17.23
CA VAL A 390 -3.75 2.57 -15.95
C VAL A 390 -2.59 1.72 -15.48
N ILE A 391 -1.61 2.36 -14.84
CA ILE A 391 -0.49 1.70 -14.16
C ILE A 391 -0.77 1.70 -12.67
N HIS A 392 -0.71 0.52 -12.05
CA HIS A 392 -0.84 0.35 -10.61
C HIS A 392 0.53 0.28 -9.95
N VAL A 393 0.62 0.88 -8.77
CA VAL A 393 1.83 0.89 -7.95
C VAL A 393 1.47 0.45 -6.54
N HIS A 394 2.02 -0.69 -6.12
CA HIS A 394 1.95 -1.20 -4.77
C HIS A 394 3.31 -1.01 -4.09
N ALA A 395 3.38 -0.06 -3.18
CA ALA A 395 4.64 0.38 -2.60
C ALA A 395 4.59 0.35 -1.07
N TYR A 396 4.86 -0.81 -0.50
CA TYR A 396 4.89 -1.03 0.95
C TYR A 396 6.23 -0.61 1.55
N TRP A 397 6.44 0.70 1.68
CA TRP A 397 7.59 1.25 2.39
C TRP A 397 7.24 1.39 3.86
N TRP A 398 7.43 0.35 4.59
CA TRP A 398 7.10 0.28 6.00
C TRP A 398 7.69 1.39 6.85
N SER A 399 8.79 1.97 6.39
CA SER A 399 9.60 2.86 7.18
C SER A 399 10.07 4.10 6.44
N LEU A 400 9.78 4.20 5.16
CA LEU A 400 10.47 5.14 4.31
C LEU A 400 9.73 6.45 4.30
N PHE A 401 10.21 7.33 5.13
CA PHE A 401 9.78 8.71 5.13
C PHE A 401 10.76 9.62 4.40
N GLU A 402 11.97 9.11 4.11
CA GLU A 402 13.12 9.94 3.80
C GLU A 402 13.13 10.45 2.39
N ASN A 403 12.95 9.60 1.42
CA ASN A 403 12.95 10.04 0.03
C ASN A 403 12.37 9.00 -0.91
N LEU A 404 11.08 9.01 -1.02
CA LEU A 404 10.37 8.15 -1.95
C LEU A 404 10.68 8.48 -3.42
N GLY A 405 11.14 9.71 -3.72
CA GLY A 405 11.56 10.14 -5.05
C GLY A 405 12.78 9.41 -5.61
N LEU A 406 13.47 8.59 -4.82
CA LEU A 406 14.44 7.64 -5.37
C LEU A 406 13.80 6.47 -6.08
N TYR A 407 12.59 6.14 -5.71
CA TYR A 407 11.84 5.02 -6.25
C TYR A 407 11.03 5.44 -7.47
N TYR A 408 10.55 6.69 -7.47
CA TYR A 408 9.73 7.26 -8.53
C TYR A 408 10.17 8.69 -8.83
N ASP A 409 10.49 8.96 -10.07
CA ASP A 409 10.78 10.32 -10.53
C ASP A 409 9.49 11.12 -10.75
N GLY A 410 8.35 10.45 -10.78
CA GLY A 410 7.03 11.06 -10.91
C GLY A 410 6.18 10.38 -11.98
N PRO A 411 4.91 10.78 -12.13
CA PRO A 411 4.02 10.25 -13.14
C PRO A 411 4.47 10.56 -14.57
N GLU A 412 5.34 11.55 -14.76
CA GLU A 412 5.94 11.89 -16.06
C GLU A 412 6.80 10.79 -16.66
N ASP A 413 7.29 9.86 -15.84
CA ASP A 413 8.07 8.71 -16.32
C ASP A 413 7.23 7.65 -17.04
N PHE A 414 5.93 7.73 -16.93
CA PHE A 414 4.97 6.79 -17.49
C PHE A 414 4.14 7.45 -18.60
N ASP A 415 3.60 6.67 -19.50
CA ASP A 415 2.75 7.12 -20.61
C ASP A 415 1.24 7.04 -20.28
N LYS A 416 0.88 6.53 -19.10
CA LYS A 416 -0.50 6.34 -18.63
C LYS A 416 -0.69 6.93 -17.23
N PRO A 417 -1.94 7.14 -16.79
CA PRO A 417 -2.23 7.48 -15.40
C PRO A 417 -1.64 6.47 -14.43
N VAL A 418 -1.09 6.96 -13.32
CA VAL A 418 -0.55 6.14 -12.23
C VAL A 418 -1.52 6.15 -11.06
N LEU A 419 -1.92 4.97 -10.61
CA LEU A 419 -2.63 4.74 -9.35
C LEU A 419 -1.66 4.11 -8.35
N ALA A 420 -1.31 4.86 -7.31
CA ALA A 420 -0.62 4.32 -6.13
C ALA A 420 -1.70 3.79 -5.16
N ASP A 421 -2.36 2.71 -5.56
CA ASP A 421 -3.58 2.24 -4.92
C ASP A 421 -3.37 1.23 -3.80
N GLU A 422 -2.09 0.95 -3.45
CA GLU A 422 -1.78 0.12 -2.30
C GLU A 422 -0.41 0.48 -1.70
N PHE A 423 -0.41 0.95 -0.46
CA PHE A 423 0.79 1.28 0.30
C PHE A 423 0.48 1.38 1.81
N GLY A 424 1.50 1.56 2.64
CA GLY A 424 1.34 1.60 4.10
C GLY A 424 1.41 0.19 4.69
N GLY A 425 0.27 -0.47 4.88
CA GLY A 425 0.21 -1.87 5.32
C GLY A 425 0.95 -2.18 6.62
N ASN A 426 0.96 -1.25 7.56
CA ASN A 426 1.54 -1.46 8.89
C ASN A 426 0.49 -2.21 9.72
N TYR A 427 0.39 -3.48 9.51
CA TYR A 427 -0.61 -4.39 10.07
C TYR A 427 -0.75 -4.28 11.59
N ILE A 428 -1.69 -3.44 12.02
CA ILE A 428 -2.06 -3.27 13.42
C ILE A 428 -3.52 -3.67 13.57
N ASP A 429 -3.76 -4.62 14.46
CA ASP A 429 -5.08 -5.20 14.68
C ASP A 429 -6.09 -4.22 15.29
N GLN A 430 -7.31 -4.68 15.48
CA GLN A 430 -8.41 -3.88 16.04
C GLN A 430 -8.20 -3.47 17.49
N GLU A 431 -7.37 -4.16 18.25
CA GLU A 431 -6.98 -3.79 19.61
C GLU A 431 -5.77 -2.84 19.61
N GLY A 432 -5.14 -2.60 18.44
CA GLY A 432 -3.96 -1.79 18.29
C GLY A 432 -2.66 -2.54 18.61
N ASN A 433 -2.66 -3.85 18.55
CA ASN A 433 -1.46 -4.68 18.66
C ASN A 433 -0.88 -4.95 17.27
N GLU A 434 0.38 -5.38 17.23
CA GLU A 434 0.99 -5.86 15.99
C GLU A 434 0.21 -7.07 15.47
N GLY A 435 -0.22 -7.00 14.22
CA GLY A 435 -1.07 -8.03 13.62
C GLY A 435 -0.36 -9.38 13.47
N LEU A 436 -1.17 -10.41 13.27
CA LEU A 436 -0.68 -11.80 13.17
C LEU A 436 -0.05 -12.14 11.82
N TYR A 437 -0.03 -11.19 10.88
CA TYR A 437 0.59 -11.43 9.58
C TYR A 437 2.08 -11.77 9.75
N PRO A 438 2.64 -12.73 8.99
CA PRO A 438 4.03 -13.12 9.14
C PRO A 438 4.99 -11.94 9.05
N ASN A 439 5.96 -11.88 9.96
CA ASN A 439 7.02 -10.88 10.01
C ASN A 439 6.60 -9.44 10.39
N VAL A 440 5.35 -9.19 10.79
CA VAL A 440 4.92 -7.85 11.21
C VAL A 440 5.74 -7.36 12.40
N SER A 441 5.90 -8.18 13.42
CA SER A 441 6.67 -7.86 14.61
C SER A 441 8.14 -7.55 14.29
N GLU A 442 8.72 -8.31 13.36
CA GLU A 442 10.10 -8.07 12.89
C GLU A 442 10.24 -6.73 12.15
N CYS A 443 9.23 -6.36 11.36
CA CYS A 443 9.23 -5.07 10.68
C CYS A 443 9.18 -3.92 11.69
N PHE A 444 8.29 -3.98 12.69
CA PHE A 444 8.26 -2.97 13.74
C PHE A 444 9.54 -2.93 14.56
N GLU A 445 10.15 -4.09 14.86
CA GLU A 445 11.44 -4.14 15.56
C GLU A 445 12.56 -3.49 14.74
N ARG A 446 12.60 -3.75 13.43
CA ARG A 446 13.57 -3.16 12.51
C ARG A 446 13.55 -1.64 12.55
N PHE A 447 12.34 -1.03 12.61
CA PHE A 447 12.19 0.41 12.52
C PHE A 447 12.17 1.12 13.88
N LEU A 448 11.57 0.52 14.88
CA LEU A 448 11.33 1.14 16.18
C LEU A 448 12.21 0.55 17.31
N GLY A 449 12.90 -0.56 17.04
CA GLY A 449 13.70 -1.24 18.05
C GLY A 449 12.88 -2.23 18.90
N LYS A 450 13.58 -2.89 19.85
CA LYS A 450 12.95 -3.90 20.72
C LYS A 450 12.04 -3.30 21.79
N ASP A 451 12.40 -2.12 22.29
CA ASP A 451 11.71 -1.46 23.41
C ASP A 451 10.56 -0.56 22.95
N ARG A 452 10.02 -0.82 21.75
CA ARG A 452 8.90 -0.08 21.19
C ARG A 452 7.63 -0.26 22.00
N THR A 453 6.86 0.81 22.10
CA THR A 453 5.55 0.82 22.75
C THR A 453 4.42 0.73 21.71
N LYS A 454 3.21 0.47 22.17
CA LYS A 454 1.99 0.51 21.33
C LYS A 454 1.78 1.89 20.68
N GLU A 455 2.09 2.96 21.39
CA GLU A 455 2.04 4.31 20.81
C GLU A 455 3.05 4.48 19.69
N ASP A 456 4.23 3.88 19.79
CA ASP A 456 5.25 3.93 18.75
C ASP A 456 4.80 3.21 17.49
N THR A 457 4.17 2.04 17.61
CA THR A 457 3.65 1.29 16.47
C THR A 457 2.48 2.01 15.79
N LEU A 458 1.55 2.60 16.56
CA LEU A 458 0.46 3.43 16.02
C LEU A 458 0.99 4.72 15.37
N TRP A 459 2.04 5.31 15.94
CA TRP A 459 2.71 6.45 15.34
C TRP A 459 3.32 6.08 13.98
N LEU A 460 4.03 4.96 13.90
CA LEU A 460 4.62 4.50 12.63
C LEU A 460 3.54 4.20 11.58
N GLN A 461 2.46 3.52 11.96
CA GLN A 461 1.31 3.32 11.06
C GLN A 461 0.78 4.66 10.53
N THR A 462 0.59 5.62 11.42
CA THR A 462 0.09 6.95 11.03
C THR A 462 1.05 7.64 10.06
N MET A 463 2.33 7.71 10.41
CA MET A 463 3.32 8.39 9.58
C MET A 463 3.52 7.72 8.23
N ALA A 464 3.62 6.38 8.18
CA ALA A 464 3.80 5.63 6.96
C ALA A 464 2.64 5.82 5.97
N ASN A 465 1.41 5.79 6.46
CA ASN A 465 0.24 5.99 5.61
C ASN A 465 0.07 7.46 5.17
N VAL A 466 0.12 8.38 6.12
CA VAL A 466 -0.19 9.80 5.86
C VAL A 466 0.89 10.46 5.03
N ARG A 467 2.17 10.28 5.40
CA ARG A 467 3.29 10.93 4.69
C ARG A 467 3.46 10.41 3.28
N VAL A 468 3.21 9.11 3.07
CA VAL A 468 3.24 8.51 1.73
C VAL A 468 2.04 8.97 0.90
N ALA A 469 0.83 9.07 1.48
CA ALA A 469 -0.33 9.65 0.79
C ALA A 469 -0.09 11.11 0.39
N GLU A 470 0.47 11.94 1.29
CA GLU A 470 0.87 13.31 0.97
C GLU A 470 1.93 13.37 -0.14
N TYR A 471 2.89 12.43 -0.13
CA TYR A 471 3.91 12.34 -1.16
C TYR A 471 3.30 12.07 -2.54
N TRP A 472 2.44 11.07 -2.68
CA TRP A 472 1.76 10.76 -3.93
C TRP A 472 0.92 11.94 -4.44
N ARG A 473 0.24 12.64 -3.52
CA ARG A 473 -0.51 13.84 -3.88
C ARG A 473 0.40 14.95 -4.41
N ARG A 474 1.56 15.19 -3.77
CA ARG A 474 2.52 16.19 -4.23
C ARG A 474 3.08 15.87 -5.62
N LEU A 475 3.28 14.61 -5.95
CA LEU A 475 3.69 14.17 -7.28
C LEU A 475 2.59 14.33 -8.33
N GLY A 476 1.32 14.44 -7.93
CA GLY A 476 0.20 14.60 -8.85
C GLY A 476 -0.15 13.31 -9.60
N VAL A 477 -0.01 12.14 -8.97
CA VAL A 477 -0.52 10.87 -9.51
C VAL A 477 -2.03 10.92 -9.70
N ALA A 478 -2.58 10.07 -10.57
CA ALA A 478 -4.01 10.06 -10.87
C ALA A 478 -4.89 9.59 -9.69
N GLY A 479 -4.32 8.78 -8.80
CA GLY A 479 -4.97 8.39 -7.56
C GLY A 479 -4.04 7.68 -6.60
N TYR A 480 -4.45 7.57 -5.33
CA TYR A 480 -3.69 6.91 -4.27
C TYR A 480 -4.61 6.37 -3.18
N SER A 481 -4.21 5.23 -2.58
CA SER A 481 -4.95 4.54 -1.51
C SER A 481 -4.02 3.89 -0.50
N PRO A 482 -3.97 4.35 0.75
CA PRO A 482 -3.30 3.60 1.81
C PRO A 482 -4.08 2.32 2.14
N TYR A 483 -3.38 1.25 2.39
CA TYR A 483 -3.90 -0.05 2.75
C TYR A 483 -3.95 -0.23 4.27
N CYS A 484 -5.07 -0.65 4.88
CA CYS A 484 -6.42 -0.53 4.36
C CYS A 484 -7.34 0.05 5.44
N ALA A 485 -8.43 0.68 5.02
CA ALA A 485 -9.37 1.30 5.97
C ALA A 485 -10.04 0.26 6.86
N LEU A 486 -10.65 -0.74 6.25
CA LEU A 486 -11.33 -1.82 6.95
C LEU A 486 -11.07 -3.16 6.24
N GLY A 487 -10.55 -4.10 6.99
CA GLY A 487 -10.33 -5.48 6.62
C GLY A 487 -10.78 -6.43 7.71
N SER A 488 -10.23 -7.62 7.72
CA SER A 488 -10.45 -8.56 8.81
C SER A 488 -9.62 -8.17 10.04
N PRO A 489 -10.19 -8.11 11.23
CA PRO A 489 -9.42 -7.99 12.46
C PRO A 489 -8.34 -9.08 12.63
N GLU A 490 -8.61 -10.28 12.15
CA GLU A 490 -7.69 -11.42 12.24
C GLU A 490 -6.38 -11.20 11.48
N ASP A 491 -6.41 -10.42 10.39
CA ASP A 491 -5.20 -10.09 9.62
C ASP A 491 -4.46 -8.88 10.20
N GLY A 492 -5.05 -8.20 11.19
CA GLY A 492 -4.46 -7.03 11.82
C GLY A 492 -4.35 -5.80 10.92
N ASP A 493 -5.17 -5.72 9.88
CA ASP A 493 -5.03 -4.75 8.82
C ASP A 493 -6.23 -3.82 8.79
N THR A 494 -6.20 -2.78 9.62
CA THR A 494 -7.32 -1.85 9.76
C THR A 494 -6.89 -0.50 10.32
N HIS A 495 -7.52 0.57 9.82
CA HIS A 495 -7.40 1.93 10.36
C HIS A 495 -8.40 2.22 11.50
N PHE A 496 -9.07 1.20 12.01
CA PHE A 496 -10.06 1.33 13.09
C PHE A 496 -9.75 0.39 14.26
N PHE A 497 -10.15 0.82 15.44
CA PHE A 497 -10.24 0.00 16.65
C PHE A 497 -11.63 -0.62 16.79
N GLY A 498 -11.72 -1.69 17.57
CA GLY A 498 -12.96 -2.35 17.93
C GLY A 498 -13.45 -3.35 16.89
N ASP A 499 -14.58 -3.97 17.17
CA ASP A 499 -15.21 -4.91 16.25
C ASP A 499 -15.85 -4.19 15.03
N LEU A 500 -16.18 -4.95 13.99
CA LEU A 500 -16.79 -4.39 12.79
C LEU A 500 -18.14 -3.71 13.03
N ARG A 501 -18.89 -4.08 14.06
CA ARG A 501 -20.19 -3.46 14.30
C ARG A 501 -20.08 -2.01 14.71
N ASN A 502 -19.03 -1.67 15.48
CA ASN A 502 -18.82 -0.33 16.01
C ASN A 502 -17.34 0.10 15.88
N PRO A 503 -16.79 0.18 14.66
CA PRO A 503 -15.40 0.52 14.49
C PRO A 503 -15.15 1.98 14.86
N THR A 504 -14.09 2.23 15.66
CA THR A 504 -13.68 3.58 16.07
C THR A 504 -12.34 3.95 15.42
N PRO A 505 -12.15 5.20 14.95
CA PRO A 505 -10.93 5.57 14.24
C PRO A 505 -9.66 5.39 15.07
N LYS A 506 -8.60 4.86 14.44
CA LYS A 506 -7.23 4.99 14.90
C LYS A 506 -6.67 6.35 14.50
N PRO A 507 -5.54 6.80 15.09
CA PRO A 507 -4.92 8.09 14.74
C PRO A 507 -4.64 8.26 13.25
N VAL A 508 -4.34 7.20 12.53
CA VAL A 508 -4.09 7.21 11.08
C VAL A 508 -5.30 7.71 10.29
N TRP A 509 -6.52 7.34 10.69
CA TRP A 509 -7.72 7.71 9.95
C TRP A 509 -7.93 9.22 9.88
N ASP A 510 -7.94 9.88 11.03
CA ASP A 510 -8.15 11.33 11.09
C ASP A 510 -6.99 12.11 10.46
N ALA A 511 -5.76 11.60 10.62
CA ALA A 511 -4.56 12.21 10.06
C ALA A 511 -4.52 12.17 8.52
N LEU A 512 -5.20 11.22 7.87
CA LEU A 512 -5.32 11.17 6.41
C LEU A 512 -6.06 12.38 5.82
N SER A 513 -6.79 13.15 6.64
CA SER A 513 -7.41 14.41 6.20
C SER A 513 -6.42 15.36 5.52
N ALA A 514 -5.14 15.36 5.93
CA ALA A 514 -4.07 16.14 5.32
C ALA A 514 -3.94 15.91 3.80
N SER A 515 -4.12 14.65 3.36
CA SER A 515 -4.05 14.28 1.94
C SER A 515 -5.41 14.15 1.27
N TYR A 516 -6.51 14.02 2.01
CA TYR A 516 -7.82 13.71 1.43
C TYR A 516 -8.74 14.93 1.28
N GLN A 517 -8.58 15.98 2.10
CA GLN A 517 -9.42 17.16 1.93
C GLN A 517 -9.15 17.81 0.56
N PRO A 518 -10.18 18.27 -0.17
CA PRO A 518 -10.01 18.91 -1.48
C PRO A 518 -9.15 20.18 -1.43
N ILE A 519 -9.28 20.96 -0.35
CA ILE A 519 -8.39 22.07 -0.03
C ILE A 519 -7.51 21.64 1.13
N ALA A 520 -6.21 21.56 0.91
CA ALA A 520 -5.26 21.05 1.89
C ALA A 520 -3.86 21.64 1.72
N ALA A 521 -3.03 21.48 2.74
CA ALA A 521 -1.61 21.82 2.67
C ALA A 521 -0.77 20.61 3.11
N SER A 522 0.39 20.43 2.48
CA SER A 522 1.33 19.36 2.79
C SER A 522 2.74 19.91 2.92
N MET A 523 3.42 19.54 4.01
CA MET A 523 4.80 19.88 4.24
C MET A 523 5.73 18.89 3.54
N ASN A 524 6.65 19.38 2.72
CA ASN A 524 7.72 18.55 2.16
C ASN A 524 8.96 18.64 3.04
N VAL A 525 8.90 17.98 4.19
CA VAL A 525 9.99 17.90 5.19
C VAL A 525 10.21 16.43 5.57
N TRP A 526 11.46 16.02 5.64
CA TRP A 526 11.86 14.65 5.97
C TRP A 526 12.92 14.60 7.08
N ASP A 527 13.64 15.70 7.32
CA ASP A 527 14.56 15.81 8.44
C ASP A 527 13.80 15.76 9.76
N ARG A 528 14.38 15.12 10.74
CA ARG A 528 13.76 14.94 12.04
C ARG A 528 14.58 15.49 13.20
N ASN A 529 15.90 15.52 13.07
CA ASN A 529 16.81 15.92 14.14
C ASN A 529 17.35 17.33 13.88
N PHE A 530 17.12 18.25 14.81
CA PHE A 530 17.49 19.66 14.70
C PHE A 530 18.22 20.13 15.93
N THR A 531 18.91 21.26 15.81
CA THR A 531 19.52 21.96 16.95
C THR A 531 18.62 23.09 17.46
N PRO A 532 18.76 23.50 18.76
CA PRO A 532 18.01 24.63 19.29
C PRO A 532 18.16 25.89 18.45
N GLY A 533 17.06 26.57 18.17
CA GLY A 533 17.02 27.82 17.41
C GLY A 533 17.34 27.70 15.92
N GLN A 534 17.56 26.50 15.39
CA GLN A 534 17.84 26.28 13.97
C GLN A 534 16.69 26.80 13.10
N GLN A 535 17.05 27.48 12.00
CA GLN A 535 16.08 27.94 11.00
C GLN A 535 16.13 27.05 9.77
N VAL A 536 14.96 26.66 9.29
CA VAL A 536 14.82 25.82 8.08
C VAL A 536 13.69 26.38 7.21
N GLU A 537 13.86 26.31 5.90
CA GLU A 537 12.81 26.61 4.95
C GLU A 537 12.13 25.31 4.51
N VAL A 538 10.83 25.19 4.75
CA VAL A 538 10.02 24.03 4.39
C VAL A 538 9.13 24.37 3.21
N PRO A 539 9.23 23.62 2.09
CA PRO A 539 8.28 23.76 1.00
C PRO A 539 6.89 23.29 1.46
N ILE A 540 5.92 24.16 1.40
CA ILE A 540 4.52 23.90 1.67
C ILE A 540 3.79 23.84 0.32
N HIS A 541 3.25 22.69 0.00
CA HIS A 541 2.37 22.45 -1.13
C HIS A 541 0.93 22.74 -0.70
N VAL A 542 0.24 23.66 -1.39
CA VAL A 542 -1.15 23.97 -1.12
C VAL A 542 -1.98 23.53 -2.32
N PHE A 543 -2.98 22.70 -2.06
CA PHE A 543 -3.81 22.04 -3.08
C PHE A 543 -5.20 22.65 -3.16
N ASN A 544 -5.73 22.68 -4.37
CA ASN A 544 -7.12 22.98 -4.64
C ASN A 544 -7.66 22.00 -5.71
N ASP A 545 -8.44 21.01 -5.28
CA ASP A 545 -9.09 20.03 -6.14
C ASP A 545 -10.55 20.45 -6.46
N THR A 546 -10.88 21.74 -6.35
CA THR A 546 -12.20 22.29 -6.71
C THR A 546 -12.17 23.05 -8.03
N GLY A 547 -13.31 23.17 -8.68
CA GLY A 547 -13.47 23.86 -9.98
C GLY A 547 -13.36 25.39 -9.93
N THR A 548 -13.02 25.99 -8.78
CA THR A 548 -12.90 27.44 -8.64
C THR A 548 -11.61 27.86 -7.96
N PRO A 549 -10.93 28.92 -8.46
CA PRO A 549 -9.78 29.46 -7.74
C PRO A 549 -10.15 29.84 -6.30
N THR A 550 -9.34 29.47 -5.35
CA THR A 550 -9.66 29.63 -3.92
C THR A 550 -8.54 30.34 -3.19
N LYS A 551 -8.90 31.33 -2.36
CA LYS A 551 -7.97 31.94 -1.41
C LYS A 551 -7.87 31.05 -0.18
N VAL A 552 -6.65 30.66 0.13
CA VAL A 552 -6.35 29.70 1.19
C VAL A 552 -5.45 30.36 2.23
N GLU A 553 -5.79 30.14 3.50
CA GLU A 553 -4.93 30.43 4.62
C GLU A 553 -4.36 29.14 5.19
N VAL A 554 -3.04 29.07 5.31
CA VAL A 554 -2.33 27.94 5.92
C VAL A 554 -1.62 28.44 7.17
N VAL A 555 -1.95 27.87 8.30
CA VAL A 555 -1.29 28.15 9.58
C VAL A 555 -0.16 27.12 9.76
N CYS A 556 1.07 27.59 9.67
CA CYS A 556 2.28 26.79 9.83
C CYS A 556 2.90 27.03 11.20
N GLY A 557 3.38 26.01 11.86
CA GLY A 557 3.98 26.22 13.19
C GLY A 557 4.67 25.00 13.78
N ILE A 558 5.15 25.20 15.02
CA ILE A 558 5.77 24.17 15.85
C ILE A 558 5.21 24.28 17.27
N HIS A 559 4.80 23.15 17.85
CA HIS A 559 4.38 23.08 19.25
C HIS A 559 4.85 21.78 19.90
N LYS A 560 4.74 21.69 21.22
CA LYS A 560 5.18 20.53 22.00
C LYS A 560 4.10 19.45 22.08
N ASP A 561 2.86 19.84 22.04
CA ASP A 561 1.73 18.93 22.24
C ASP A 561 1.56 17.93 21.10
N GLY A 562 1.27 16.69 21.46
CA GLY A 562 0.97 15.61 20.49
C GLY A 562 2.18 15.02 19.77
N ALA A 563 3.39 15.52 19.99
CA ALA A 563 4.61 14.93 19.42
C ALA A 563 4.79 13.48 19.88
N ARG A 564 5.01 12.58 18.93
CA ARG A 564 5.16 11.14 19.17
C ARG A 564 6.47 10.63 18.56
N GLY A 565 6.98 9.55 19.11
CA GLY A 565 8.23 8.96 18.63
C GLY A 565 9.42 9.93 18.73
N CYS A 566 9.38 10.91 19.62
CA CYS A 566 10.38 11.93 19.86
C CYS A 566 10.96 11.79 21.27
N ILE A 567 12.06 12.50 21.53
CA ILE A 567 12.66 12.54 22.87
C ILE A 567 11.69 13.15 23.87
N ALA A 568 11.57 12.54 25.06
CA ALA A 568 10.61 12.96 26.07
C ALA A 568 11.01 14.23 26.83
N GLU A 569 12.29 14.61 26.79
CA GLU A 569 12.81 15.78 27.51
C GLU A 569 12.41 17.10 26.84
N GLY A 570 12.04 18.08 27.63
CA GLY A 570 11.72 19.43 27.18
C GLY A 570 11.67 20.41 28.33
N CYS A 571 11.80 21.68 28.01
CA CYS A 571 11.60 22.76 28.98
C CYS A 571 10.10 22.99 29.19
N ASP A 572 9.70 23.49 30.36
CA ASP A 572 8.33 23.84 30.70
C ASP A 572 7.81 25.12 30.01
N GLY A 573 8.59 25.70 29.08
CA GLY A 573 8.24 26.91 28.35
C GLY A 573 7.47 26.63 27.06
N GLU A 574 6.33 27.29 26.89
CA GLU A 574 5.59 27.35 25.63
C GLU A 574 6.42 28.04 24.55
N SER A 575 7.20 27.28 23.79
CA SER A 575 7.79 27.81 22.56
C SER A 575 6.79 27.50 21.41
N GLN A 576 6.01 28.51 21.06
CA GLN A 576 5.09 28.45 19.91
C GLN A 576 5.67 29.33 18.81
N TYR A 577 6.06 28.71 17.72
CA TYR A 577 6.34 29.40 16.48
C TYR A 577 5.14 29.26 15.57
N GLN A 578 4.67 30.37 15.00
CA GLN A 578 3.55 30.39 14.08
C GLN A 578 3.84 31.34 12.90
N TYR A 579 3.51 30.89 11.72
CA TYR A 579 3.57 31.64 10.47
C TYR A 579 2.25 31.45 9.71
N ILE A 580 1.66 32.53 9.22
CA ILE A 580 0.42 32.49 8.45
C ILE A 580 0.78 32.74 6.96
N LEU A 581 0.57 31.71 6.14
CA LEU A 581 0.69 31.76 4.70
C LEU A 581 -0.68 32.04 4.11
N GLN A 582 -0.80 33.12 3.33
CA GLN A 582 -1.99 33.37 2.52
C GLN A 582 -1.62 33.29 1.04
N CYS A 583 -2.37 32.49 0.28
CA CYS A 583 -2.14 32.32 -1.14
C CYS A 583 -3.47 32.12 -1.88
N GLU A 584 -3.45 32.33 -3.17
CA GLU A 584 -4.54 31.99 -4.09
C GLU A 584 -4.11 30.76 -4.90
N VAL A 585 -4.91 29.72 -4.87
CA VAL A 585 -4.64 28.47 -5.57
C VAL A 585 -5.63 28.34 -6.72
N PRO A 586 -5.17 28.26 -7.98
CA PRO A 586 -6.06 28.04 -9.12
C PRO A 586 -6.88 26.74 -8.98
N ALA A 587 -7.97 26.65 -9.74
CA ALA A 587 -8.78 25.43 -9.79
C ALA A 587 -7.92 24.22 -10.23
N TYR A 588 -8.17 23.07 -9.65
CA TYR A 588 -7.52 21.78 -9.96
C TYR A 588 -5.99 21.85 -10.03
N SER A 589 -5.37 22.59 -9.09
CA SER A 589 -3.93 22.82 -9.09
C SER A 589 -3.30 22.79 -7.70
N GLN A 590 -1.97 22.92 -7.70
CA GLN A 590 -1.21 23.16 -6.47
C GLN A 590 -0.25 24.34 -6.67
N VAL A 591 0.06 25.03 -5.58
CA VAL A 591 1.10 26.03 -5.49
C VAL A 591 2.09 25.68 -4.39
N ILE A 592 3.35 26.06 -4.53
CA ILE A 592 4.42 25.73 -3.60
C ILE A 592 5.00 27.01 -3.02
N HIS A 593 5.02 27.12 -1.71
CA HIS A 593 5.63 28.22 -0.98
C HIS A 593 6.71 27.75 -0.01
N LYS A 594 7.84 28.40 0.05
CA LYS A 594 8.87 28.16 1.06
C LYS A 594 8.53 28.92 2.32
N VAL A 595 8.25 28.22 3.41
CA VAL A 595 7.89 28.81 4.69
C VAL A 595 9.05 28.64 5.67
N PRO A 596 9.53 29.73 6.30
CA PRO A 596 10.55 29.61 7.34
C PRO A 596 9.99 29.00 8.61
N TYR A 597 10.72 28.03 9.18
CA TYR A 597 10.45 27.49 10.51
C TYR A 597 11.67 27.76 11.40
N LYS A 598 11.43 28.21 12.61
CA LYS A 598 12.46 28.35 13.63
C LYS A 598 12.24 27.27 14.71
N MET A 599 13.22 26.39 14.88
CA MET A 599 13.17 25.37 15.91
C MET A 599 13.17 26.02 17.30
N PRO A 600 12.50 25.41 18.29
CA PRO A 600 12.52 25.87 19.68
C PRO A 600 13.95 25.97 20.23
N ASP A 601 14.18 26.93 21.13
CA ASP A 601 15.47 27.12 21.81
C ASP A 601 15.74 26.05 22.89
N CYS A 602 14.69 25.26 23.24
CA CYS A 602 14.75 24.17 24.20
C CYS A 602 14.84 22.82 23.52
N ARG A 603 15.64 21.91 24.05
CA ARG A 603 15.68 20.51 23.61
C ARG A 603 14.36 19.78 23.95
N GLY A 604 13.95 18.84 23.12
CA GLY A 604 12.76 18.04 23.33
C GLY A 604 12.15 17.52 22.03
N GLY A 605 11.04 16.82 22.16
CA GLY A 605 10.20 16.43 21.06
C GLY A 605 9.17 17.51 20.73
N TYR A 606 8.99 17.79 19.44
CA TYR A 606 8.07 18.81 18.96
C TYR A 606 7.34 18.32 17.71
N ARG A 607 6.19 18.91 17.44
CA ARG A 607 5.41 18.67 16.22
C ARG A 607 5.42 19.92 15.35
N MET A 608 5.96 19.77 14.15
CA MET A 608 5.74 20.73 13.07
C MET A 608 4.37 20.48 12.43
N TYR A 609 3.70 21.54 12.04
CA TYR A 609 2.41 21.43 11.38
C TYR A 609 2.20 22.49 10.29
N ALA A 610 1.36 22.12 9.30
CA ALA A 610 0.77 23.04 8.34
C ALA A 610 -0.73 22.72 8.26
N LYS A 611 -1.57 23.63 8.76
CA LYS A 611 -3.02 23.45 8.89
C LYS A 611 -3.76 24.32 7.89
N CYS A 612 -4.65 23.70 7.13
CA CYS A 612 -5.54 24.33 6.18
C CYS A 612 -6.97 23.84 6.40
N GLY A 613 -7.79 24.65 7.03
CA GLY A 613 -9.16 24.22 7.40
C GLY A 613 -9.17 23.01 8.32
N LYS A 614 -9.73 21.89 7.84
CA LYS A 614 -9.73 20.61 8.55
C LYS A 614 -8.48 19.77 8.29
N ALA A 615 -7.75 20.03 7.21
CA ALA A 615 -6.55 19.31 6.85
C ALA A 615 -5.36 19.79 7.68
N GLU A 616 -4.59 18.86 8.23
CA GLU A 616 -3.38 19.17 9.00
C GLU A 616 -2.26 18.19 8.66
N SER A 617 -1.25 18.69 7.92
CA SER A 617 0.00 17.97 7.69
C SER A 617 0.90 18.12 8.91
N VAL A 618 1.39 17.01 9.46
CA VAL A 618 2.21 17.01 10.69
C VAL A 618 3.50 16.24 10.49
N TRP A 619 4.55 16.67 11.23
CA TRP A 619 5.81 15.99 11.28
C TRP A 619 6.46 16.13 12.66
N ASP A 620 6.76 14.99 13.29
CA ASP A 620 7.36 14.99 14.62
C ASP A 620 8.88 15.09 14.52
N VAL A 621 9.45 16.03 15.26
CA VAL A 621 10.89 16.36 15.21
C VAL A 621 11.52 16.35 16.59
N ASN A 622 12.83 16.06 16.62
CA ASN A 622 13.65 16.14 17.81
C ASN A 622 14.53 17.39 17.75
N VAL A 623 14.56 18.16 18.83
CA VAL A 623 15.52 19.24 19.02
C VAL A 623 16.50 18.80 20.07
N MET A 624 17.79 18.67 19.72
CA MET A 624 18.83 18.23 20.63
C MET A 624 20.08 19.11 20.55
N SER A 625 20.70 19.31 21.68
CA SER A 625 21.99 20.04 21.76
C SER A 625 23.13 19.06 21.57
N VAL A 626 24.08 19.42 20.73
CA VAL A 626 25.35 18.72 20.66
C VAL A 626 26.21 19.12 21.85
N THR A 627 26.69 18.14 22.59
CA THR A 627 27.54 18.35 23.75
C THR A 627 28.99 18.00 23.41
N CYS A 628 29.81 18.99 23.27
CA CYS A 628 31.24 18.81 23.08
C CYS A 628 31.97 18.97 24.45
N ALA A 629 32.47 17.87 25.01
CA ALA A 629 33.43 17.96 26.08
C ALA A 629 34.83 18.21 25.47
N PRO A 630 35.74 18.87 26.16
CA PRO A 630 37.08 19.06 25.66
C PRO A 630 37.69 17.74 25.22
N CYS A 631 38.16 17.69 23.98
CA CYS A 631 38.85 16.53 23.42
C CYS A 631 40.35 16.80 23.57
N ASN A 632 41.02 16.03 24.43
CA ASN A 632 42.47 16.16 24.64
C ASN A 632 43.27 15.34 23.63
N GLN A 633 42.61 14.53 22.83
CA GLN A 633 43.21 13.68 21.80
C GLN A 633 43.46 14.46 20.52
N THR A 634 44.61 14.28 19.90
CA THR A 634 44.93 14.84 18.60
C THR A 634 44.44 13.88 17.50
N VAL A 635 43.56 14.36 16.65
CA VAL A 635 43.00 13.57 15.56
C VAL A 635 43.90 13.61 14.33
N GLY A 636 44.31 12.44 13.83
CA GLY A 636 45.07 12.31 12.59
C GLY A 636 44.10 12.30 11.38
N LEU A 637 44.30 13.25 10.48
CA LEU A 637 43.50 13.41 9.28
C LEU A 637 44.38 13.51 8.05
N LEU A 638 43.99 12.81 6.99
CA LEU A 638 44.59 13.04 5.67
C LEU A 638 44.18 14.43 5.14
N PRO A 639 45.07 15.12 4.36
CA PRO A 639 44.76 16.46 3.86
C PRO A 639 43.49 16.58 3.03
N GLU A 640 43.07 15.50 2.39
CA GLU A 640 41.85 15.40 1.61
C GLU A 640 40.55 15.32 2.43
N GLU A 641 40.61 15.03 3.74
CA GLU A 641 39.47 14.89 4.64
C GLU A 641 38.87 16.26 5.05
N LYS A 642 38.42 17.05 4.05
CA LYS A 642 37.98 18.43 4.25
C LYS A 642 36.84 18.58 5.25
N GLU A 643 35.85 17.68 5.20
CA GLU A 643 34.68 17.71 6.09
C GLU A 643 35.14 17.44 7.56
N CYS A 644 35.95 16.42 7.76
CA CYS A 644 36.51 16.11 9.11
C CYS A 644 37.39 17.22 9.64
N ILE A 645 38.16 17.88 8.76
CA ILE A 645 38.96 19.06 9.13
C ILE A 645 38.07 20.21 9.60
N ASN A 646 37.00 20.50 8.87
CA ASN A 646 36.04 21.54 9.23
C ASN A 646 35.31 21.19 10.53
N PHE A 647 34.89 19.93 10.68
CA PHE A 647 34.34 19.43 11.93
C PHE A 647 35.27 19.63 13.12
N CYS A 648 36.56 19.25 13.01
CA CYS A 648 37.53 19.45 14.07
C CYS A 648 37.70 20.94 14.43
N ARG A 649 37.74 21.84 13.44
CA ARG A 649 37.81 23.29 13.65
C ARG A 649 36.57 23.82 14.38
N GLU A 650 35.39 23.42 13.96
CA GLU A 650 34.11 23.85 14.55
C GLU A 650 34.01 23.46 16.04
N TYR A 651 34.42 22.26 16.36
CA TYR A 651 34.33 21.71 17.73
C TYR A 651 35.62 21.87 18.54
N ASN A 652 36.61 22.67 18.06
CA ASN A 652 37.88 22.92 18.71
C ASN A 652 38.64 21.63 19.05
N ILE A 653 38.61 20.62 18.16
CA ILE A 653 39.32 19.35 18.32
C ILE A 653 40.72 19.50 17.72
N PRO A 654 41.80 19.21 18.47
CA PRO A 654 43.14 19.22 17.92
C PRO A 654 43.29 18.20 16.78
N TYR A 655 43.92 18.59 15.66
CA TYR A 655 44.15 17.66 14.56
C TYR A 655 45.55 17.85 13.94
N THR A 656 46.04 16.81 13.29
CA THR A 656 47.34 16.79 12.61
C THR A 656 47.27 15.98 11.32
N HIS A 657 48.14 16.33 10.36
CA HIS A 657 48.33 15.52 9.14
C HIS A 657 49.46 14.49 9.29
N ASP A 658 50.20 14.53 10.39
CA ASP A 658 51.21 13.57 10.76
C ASP A 658 50.54 12.44 11.58
N LEU A 659 50.17 11.34 10.89
CA LEU A 659 49.43 10.25 11.52
C LEU A 659 50.22 9.56 12.65
N ASP A 660 51.53 9.61 12.63
CA ASP A 660 52.35 9.00 13.69
C ASP A 660 52.27 9.82 14.99
N LYS A 661 51.94 11.13 14.94
CA LYS A 661 51.74 12.00 16.09
C LYS A 661 50.29 12.05 16.59
N ALA A 662 49.37 11.46 15.88
CA ALA A 662 47.96 11.41 16.24
C ALA A 662 47.70 10.38 17.34
N ASP A 663 46.72 10.68 18.20
CA ASP A 663 46.20 9.74 19.20
C ASP A 663 45.10 8.85 18.59
N VAL A 664 44.22 9.46 17.81
CA VAL A 664 43.12 8.79 17.08
C VAL A 664 43.21 9.17 15.62
N ILE A 665 42.92 8.24 14.72
CA ILE A 665 42.93 8.48 13.28
C ILE A 665 41.55 8.34 12.75
N LEU A 666 41.10 9.31 11.95
CA LEU A 666 39.79 9.35 11.35
C LEU A 666 39.86 9.40 9.83
N GLY A 667 39.13 8.50 9.15
CA GLY A 667 38.96 8.52 7.71
C GLY A 667 37.50 8.50 7.34
N LEU A 668 37.10 9.42 6.46
CA LEU A 668 35.74 9.47 5.89
C LEU A 668 35.80 8.97 4.44
N LYS A 669 34.73 8.33 3.94
CA LYS A 669 34.67 7.80 2.60
C LYS A 669 35.81 6.81 2.28
N VAL A 670 36.02 5.86 3.11
CA VAL A 670 37.08 4.86 2.87
C VAL A 670 36.47 3.75 1.99
N THR A 671 36.25 4.06 0.70
CA THR A 671 35.40 3.25 -0.18
C THR A 671 36.16 2.27 -1.08
N ASN A 672 37.46 2.31 -1.18
CA ASN A 672 38.19 1.44 -2.13
C ASN A 672 39.45 0.82 -1.52
N VAL A 673 39.88 -0.27 -2.12
CA VAL A 673 41.24 -0.84 -1.98
C VAL A 673 42.21 0.24 -2.43
N SER A 674 42.42 1.22 -1.61
CA SER A 674 43.19 2.41 -1.92
C SER A 674 44.38 2.50 -1.02
N GLU A 675 45.43 3.14 -1.50
CA GLU A 675 46.55 3.59 -0.69
C GLU A 675 46.08 4.28 0.60
N LYS A 676 44.95 5.02 0.53
CA LYS A 676 44.32 5.65 1.68
C LYS A 676 43.98 4.64 2.78
N ARG A 677 43.25 3.57 2.43
CA ARG A 677 42.84 2.55 3.39
C ARG A 677 44.05 1.84 4.01
N THR A 678 44.97 1.43 3.18
CA THR A 678 46.24 0.78 3.64
C THR A 678 46.98 1.67 4.61
N ARG A 679 47.13 2.97 4.30
CA ARG A 679 47.81 3.94 5.19
C ARG A 679 47.11 4.06 6.56
N LEU A 680 45.77 4.03 6.59
CA LEU A 680 45.00 4.12 7.84
C LEU A 680 45.04 2.81 8.64
N LEU A 681 44.91 1.66 7.99
CA LEU A 681 44.97 0.35 8.67
C LEU A 681 46.35 0.04 9.30
N VAL A 682 47.44 0.42 8.65
CA VAL A 682 48.80 0.28 9.21
C VAL A 682 48.90 1.01 10.56
N GLN A 683 48.18 2.11 10.76
CA GLN A 683 48.22 2.83 12.02
C GLN A 683 47.54 2.06 13.17
N ALA A 684 46.47 1.30 12.88
CA ALA A 684 45.85 0.41 13.87
C ALA A 684 46.83 -0.70 14.33
N GLN A 685 47.62 -1.26 13.42
CA GLN A 685 48.67 -2.25 13.73
C GLN A 685 49.80 -1.63 14.57
N LYS A 686 50.03 -0.30 14.45
CA LYS A 686 50.99 0.44 15.30
C LYS A 686 50.43 0.75 16.69
N GLY A 687 49.20 0.39 17.00
CA GLY A 687 48.61 0.58 18.33
C GLY A 687 47.72 1.81 18.45
N LYS A 688 47.38 2.45 17.32
CA LYS A 688 46.44 3.60 17.29
C LYS A 688 44.98 3.14 17.27
N LYS A 689 44.07 3.99 17.71
CA LYS A 689 42.66 3.88 17.44
C LYS A 689 42.39 4.48 16.05
N VAL A 690 41.81 3.68 15.15
CA VAL A 690 41.49 4.09 13.79
C VAL A 690 39.99 3.99 13.59
N ILE A 691 39.35 5.04 13.08
CA ILE A 691 37.93 5.14 12.84
C ILE A 691 37.73 5.34 11.34
N LEU A 692 37.07 4.39 10.69
CA LEU A 692 36.71 4.40 9.27
C LEU A 692 35.21 4.61 9.14
N LEU A 693 34.79 5.75 8.63
CA LEU A 693 33.39 6.12 8.45
C LEU A 693 33.01 6.09 6.96
N GLY A 694 31.74 5.71 6.69
CA GLY A 694 31.22 5.67 5.35
C GLY A 694 31.95 4.65 4.47
N ALA A 695 32.33 3.52 5.06
CA ALA A 695 32.95 2.41 4.36
C ALA A 695 31.92 1.71 3.47
N GLY A 696 31.68 2.24 2.30
CA GLY A 696 30.74 1.68 1.32
C GLY A 696 30.75 2.43 -0.01
N PRO A 697 30.22 1.87 -1.09
CA PRO A 697 30.22 2.51 -2.39
C PRO A 697 29.39 3.81 -2.37
N GLN A 698 29.85 4.80 -3.15
CA GLN A 698 29.11 6.06 -3.28
C GLN A 698 27.84 5.86 -4.11
N VAL A 699 26.74 6.49 -3.68
CA VAL A 699 25.54 6.67 -4.52
C VAL A 699 25.88 7.71 -5.60
N ALA A 700 26.32 7.21 -6.75
CA ALA A 700 26.42 8.07 -7.93
C ALA A 700 25.02 8.19 -8.54
N ASN A 701 24.43 9.38 -8.47
CA ASN A 701 23.15 9.72 -9.12
C ASN A 701 21.98 8.74 -8.88
N ALA A 702 21.33 8.92 -7.76
CA ALA A 702 20.14 8.18 -7.37
C ALA A 702 18.96 8.29 -8.37
N LYS A 703 18.99 9.24 -9.29
CA LYS A 703 17.92 9.43 -10.29
C LYS A 703 17.92 8.42 -11.45
N THR A 704 18.98 7.66 -11.65
CA THR A 704 19.12 6.78 -12.81
C THR A 704 19.11 5.29 -12.49
N ASP A 705 19.20 4.92 -11.22
CA ASP A 705 19.21 3.52 -10.80
C ASP A 705 17.93 3.19 -10.03
N SER A 706 17.29 2.07 -10.36
CA SER A 706 16.20 1.55 -9.55
C SER A 706 16.71 1.32 -8.12
N THR A 707 15.84 1.45 -7.13
CA THR A 707 16.18 1.26 -5.72
C THR A 707 16.85 -0.07 -5.46
N PHE A 708 16.34 -1.09 -6.11
CA PHE A 708 16.88 -2.43 -6.00
C PHE A 708 18.32 -2.49 -6.53
N ALA A 709 18.60 -1.91 -7.69
CA ALA A 709 19.94 -1.85 -8.24
C ALA A 709 20.90 -1.05 -7.33
N ILE A 710 20.44 0.03 -6.71
CA ILE A 710 21.21 0.79 -5.73
C ILE A 710 21.49 -0.09 -4.52
N THR A 711 20.50 -0.73 -3.97
CA THR A 711 20.63 -1.57 -2.77
C THR A 711 21.56 -2.76 -3.02
N ALA A 712 21.39 -3.46 -4.13
CA ALA A 712 22.26 -4.57 -4.52
C ALA A 712 23.71 -4.13 -4.73
N LYS A 713 23.92 -3.01 -5.42
CA LYS A 713 25.24 -2.42 -5.65
C LYS A 713 25.95 -2.06 -4.36
N TYR A 714 25.22 -1.50 -3.40
CA TYR A 714 25.76 -1.19 -2.08
C TYR A 714 26.14 -2.43 -1.31
N SER A 715 25.23 -3.39 -1.23
CA SER A 715 25.45 -4.60 -0.44
C SER A 715 26.59 -5.45 -0.96
N LEU A 716 26.72 -5.56 -2.28
CA LEU A 716 27.77 -6.32 -2.91
C LEU A 716 29.12 -5.59 -2.86
N GLY A 717 29.13 -4.26 -3.13
CA GLY A 717 30.35 -3.46 -3.07
C GLY A 717 30.93 -3.34 -1.67
N ALA A 718 30.07 -3.26 -0.65
CA ALA A 718 30.50 -3.21 0.74
C ALA A 718 31.35 -4.44 1.15
N LEU A 719 31.01 -5.62 0.66
CA LEU A 719 31.80 -6.84 0.95
C LEU A 719 33.13 -6.88 0.22
N GLU A 720 33.20 -6.39 -1.01
CA GLU A 720 34.47 -6.30 -1.77
C GLU A 720 35.46 -5.33 -1.13
N GLU A 721 34.92 -4.28 -0.48
CA GLU A 721 35.73 -3.21 0.12
C GLU A 721 36.11 -3.46 1.58
N TRP A 722 35.40 -4.40 2.25
CA TRP A 722 35.66 -4.73 3.64
C TRP A 722 36.67 -5.85 3.74
N GLU A 723 37.89 -5.52 4.13
CA GLU A 723 38.95 -6.47 4.52
C GLU A 723 38.66 -7.09 5.89
N LEU A 724 37.50 -7.75 6.01
CA LEU A 724 37.15 -8.49 7.20
C LEU A 724 37.91 -9.82 7.21
N PRO A 725 38.41 -10.25 8.38
CA PRO A 725 38.95 -11.60 8.56
C PRO A 725 37.94 -12.67 8.09
N GLU A 726 38.43 -13.80 7.56
CA GLU A 726 37.57 -14.80 6.92
C GLU A 726 36.51 -15.39 7.83
N ASP A 727 36.80 -15.63 9.10
CA ASP A 727 35.84 -16.10 10.10
C ASP A 727 34.73 -15.07 10.35
N ILE A 728 35.02 -13.77 10.35
CA ILE A 728 34.03 -12.72 10.49
C ILE A 728 33.21 -12.61 9.22
N ARG A 729 33.85 -12.65 8.06
CA ARG A 729 33.16 -12.61 6.79
C ARG A 729 32.27 -13.82 6.57
N ALA A 730 32.66 -15.00 7.07
CA ALA A 730 31.83 -16.18 7.09
C ALA A 730 30.56 -16.02 7.96
N VAL A 731 30.59 -15.09 8.93
CA VAL A 731 29.47 -14.76 9.82
C VAL A 731 28.52 -13.73 9.18
N PHE A 732 29.04 -12.91 8.25
CA PHE A 732 28.24 -11.85 7.60
C PHE A 732 27.84 -12.26 6.18
N LEU A 733 26.55 -12.21 5.89
CA LEU A 733 26.00 -12.38 4.55
C LEU A 733 25.87 -11.04 3.82
N PRO A 734 26.05 -11.00 2.50
CA PRO A 734 25.75 -9.81 1.72
C PRO A 734 24.27 -9.49 1.84
N VAL A 735 23.94 -8.23 2.09
CA VAL A 735 22.59 -7.73 2.17
C VAL A 735 22.27 -6.93 0.91
N ILE A 736 21.13 -7.20 0.32
CA ILE A 736 20.68 -6.56 -0.92
C ILE A 736 20.07 -5.19 -0.65
N GLU A 737 19.57 -4.96 0.57
CA GLU A 737 18.89 -3.74 0.99
C GLU A 737 19.76 -2.89 1.93
N GLY A 738 19.74 -1.57 1.75
CA GLY A 738 20.26 -0.64 2.72
C GLY A 738 19.33 -0.51 3.93
N GLU A 739 19.79 0.21 4.95
CA GLU A 739 19.01 0.46 6.16
C GLU A 739 18.81 1.95 6.37
N SER A 740 17.58 2.30 6.72
CA SER A 740 17.16 3.67 7.02
C SER A 740 17.15 3.97 8.54
N HIS A 741 17.12 2.93 9.35
CA HIS A 741 17.00 3.03 10.80
C HIS A 741 18.09 2.21 11.46
N VAL A 742 18.66 2.78 12.51
CA VAL A 742 19.72 2.13 13.29
C VAL A 742 19.40 2.21 14.78
N HIS A 743 19.92 1.24 15.54
CA HIS A 743 19.68 1.12 16.97
C HIS A 743 20.99 0.87 17.72
N PRO A 744 21.08 1.29 18.99
CA PRO A 744 22.16 0.90 19.84
C PRO A 744 22.29 -0.62 19.94
N ALA A 745 23.48 -1.16 19.75
CA ALA A 745 23.73 -2.54 20.11
C ALA A 745 23.71 -2.71 21.65
N ASP A 746 24.29 -1.75 22.37
CA ASP A 746 24.14 -1.60 23.80
C ASP A 746 23.93 -0.12 24.15
N ARG A 747 22.76 0.21 24.69
CA ARG A 747 22.41 1.60 25.05
C ARG A 747 23.31 2.17 26.15
N LYS A 748 23.94 1.32 26.96
CA LYS A 748 24.84 1.74 28.02
C LYS A 748 26.26 2.04 27.52
N ASP A 749 26.57 1.71 26.25
CA ASP A 749 27.84 2.03 25.65
C ASP A 749 28.06 3.54 25.60
N GLY A 750 29.31 3.99 25.88
CA GLY A 750 29.68 5.38 25.86
C GLY A 750 29.42 6.10 24.54
N LEU A 751 29.34 5.37 23.46
CA LEU A 751 28.93 5.87 22.13
C LEU A 751 27.58 6.61 22.16
N TRP A 752 26.68 6.19 23.02
CA TRP A 752 25.32 6.76 23.10
C TRP A 752 25.17 7.86 24.15
N LYS A 753 26.26 8.30 24.75
CA LYS A 753 26.24 9.39 25.73
C LYS A 753 25.71 10.68 25.07
N ASN A 754 24.76 11.33 25.73
CA ASN A 754 24.07 12.56 25.27
C ASN A 754 23.24 12.42 23.97
N ILE A 755 22.97 11.21 23.56
CA ILE A 755 22.05 10.93 22.45
C ILE A 755 20.75 10.38 23.04
N PRO A 756 19.63 11.12 22.98
CA PRO A 756 18.34 10.66 23.50
C PRO A 756 17.81 9.46 22.75
N ASP A 757 16.93 8.69 23.39
CA ASP A 757 16.23 7.59 22.75
C ASP A 757 15.38 8.07 21.56
N LYS A 758 15.13 7.18 20.60
CA LYS A 758 14.29 7.45 19.42
C LYS A 758 14.83 8.48 18.42
N THR A 759 16.00 9.09 18.66
CA THR A 759 16.61 10.04 17.70
C THR A 759 17.20 9.37 16.47
N THR A 760 17.44 8.07 16.52
CA THR A 760 18.01 7.27 15.42
C THR A 760 16.95 6.61 14.54
N TRP A 761 15.68 6.79 14.85
CA TRP A 761 14.61 6.23 14.02
C TRP A 761 14.55 6.84 12.62
N LEU A 762 14.95 8.10 12.46
CA LEU A 762 15.10 8.77 11.20
C LEU A 762 16.39 9.60 11.19
N TRP A 763 17.16 9.47 10.15
CA TRP A 763 18.46 10.13 9.96
C TRP A 763 18.31 11.28 8.96
N ASN A 764 18.76 12.47 9.29
CA ASN A 764 18.61 13.66 8.45
C ASN A 764 19.36 13.58 7.12
N GLY A 765 18.84 14.28 6.11
CA GLY A 765 19.46 14.43 4.81
C GLY A 765 19.64 13.14 4.05
N GLN A 766 18.89 12.13 4.44
CA GLN A 766 19.00 10.81 3.88
C GLN A 766 18.28 10.72 2.55
N ARG A 767 19.00 10.31 1.53
CA ARG A 767 18.46 10.16 0.20
C ARG A 767 18.09 8.70 -0.02
N GLY A 768 16.79 8.43 -0.30
CA GLY A 768 16.30 7.09 -0.53
C GLY A 768 16.26 6.18 0.70
N GLY A 769 16.19 6.76 1.87
CA GLY A 769 16.07 6.00 3.08
C GLY A 769 17.32 5.22 3.51
N LEU A 770 18.43 5.38 2.80
CA LEU A 770 19.63 4.60 3.08
C LEU A 770 20.54 5.30 4.10
N ILE A 771 20.66 4.73 5.30
CA ILE A 771 21.75 5.07 6.23
C ILE A 771 23.03 4.42 5.76
N VAL A 772 22.94 3.14 5.42
CA VAL A 772 24.07 2.33 5.02
C VAL A 772 23.64 1.15 4.15
N PRO A 773 24.48 0.68 3.25
CA PRO A 773 24.56 -0.73 2.94
C PRO A 773 25.12 -1.45 4.18
N ALA A 774 24.47 -2.50 4.62
CA ALA A 774 24.87 -3.27 5.80
C ALA A 774 25.15 -4.73 5.42
N VAL A 775 25.83 -5.45 6.29
CA VAL A 775 25.98 -6.90 6.17
C VAL A 775 25.13 -7.60 7.22
N GLU A 776 24.50 -8.69 6.84
CA GLU A 776 23.70 -9.52 7.73
C GLU A 776 24.59 -10.57 8.40
N MET A 777 24.39 -10.80 9.70
CA MET A 777 25.10 -11.85 10.41
C MET A 777 24.61 -13.23 10.00
N ASN A 778 25.50 -14.12 9.58
CA ASN A 778 25.17 -15.51 9.32
C ASN A 778 25.18 -16.30 10.62
N ILE A 779 24.02 -16.45 11.23
CA ILE A 779 23.86 -17.12 12.51
C ILE A 779 24.26 -18.61 12.45
N GLU A 780 24.07 -19.26 11.32
CA GLU A 780 24.44 -20.68 11.16
C GLU A 780 25.95 -20.90 11.22
N ASN A 781 26.71 -19.99 10.66
CA ASN A 781 28.18 -20.05 10.68
C ASN A 781 28.78 -19.48 11.95
N ALA A 782 27.99 -18.85 12.80
CA ALA A 782 28.43 -18.21 14.03
C ALA A 782 28.33 -19.11 15.28
N SER A 783 28.03 -20.41 15.14
CA SER A 783 27.92 -21.34 16.27
C SER A 783 29.26 -21.51 16.98
N GLY A 784 29.31 -21.12 18.26
CA GLY A 784 30.52 -21.14 19.06
C GLY A 784 31.41 -19.90 18.91
N ASP A 785 30.98 -18.95 18.08
CA ASP A 785 31.67 -17.69 17.88
C ASP A 785 31.33 -16.65 18.96
N ALA A 786 32.26 -15.75 19.22
CA ALA A 786 32.08 -14.65 20.17
C ALA A 786 30.90 -13.72 19.81
N PHE A 787 30.57 -13.56 18.52
CA PHE A 787 29.41 -12.82 18.07
C PHE A 787 28.08 -13.49 18.46
N LEU A 788 27.98 -14.82 18.29
CA LEU A 788 26.77 -15.54 18.66
C LEU A 788 26.52 -15.44 20.17
N GLU A 789 27.54 -15.61 20.98
CA GLU A 789 27.45 -15.46 22.44
C GLU A 789 27.11 -14.02 22.84
N LEU A 790 27.66 -13.04 22.15
CA LEU A 790 27.31 -11.63 22.35
C LEU A 790 25.84 -11.35 22.04
N TRP A 791 25.33 -11.87 20.92
CA TRP A 791 23.93 -11.73 20.54
C TRP A 791 22.99 -12.41 21.53
N LYS A 792 23.30 -13.64 21.97
CA LYS A 792 22.56 -14.34 23.00
C LYS A 792 22.56 -13.57 24.32
N SER A 793 23.71 -13.04 24.73
CA SER A 793 23.83 -12.24 25.96
C SER A 793 23.00 -10.97 25.95
N ARG A 794 22.67 -10.46 24.77
CA ARG A 794 21.79 -9.28 24.55
C ARG A 794 20.33 -9.64 24.34
N GLY A 795 19.96 -10.91 24.52
CA GLY A 795 18.59 -11.39 24.44
C GLY A 795 18.07 -11.60 23.03
N ALA A 796 18.96 -11.76 22.02
CA ALA A 796 18.53 -12.13 20.69
C ALA A 796 17.95 -13.55 20.68
N ASP A 797 16.77 -13.74 20.11
CA ASP A 797 16.16 -15.02 19.91
C ASP A 797 16.73 -15.69 18.65
N ILE A 798 17.79 -16.47 18.86
CA ILE A 798 18.53 -17.10 17.78
C ILE A 798 17.70 -18.15 17.04
N GLU A 799 16.81 -18.85 17.73
CA GLU A 799 15.94 -19.85 17.11
C GLU A 799 14.87 -19.16 16.26
N ARG A 800 14.34 -18.03 16.70
CA ARG A 800 13.41 -17.20 15.91
C ARG A 800 14.09 -16.62 14.67
N ILE A 801 15.32 -16.16 14.80
CA ILE A 801 16.12 -15.65 13.67
C ILE A 801 16.37 -16.76 12.64
N LYS A 802 16.69 -17.99 13.09
CA LYS A 802 16.89 -19.17 12.22
C LYS A 802 15.60 -19.66 11.58
N ALA A 803 14.51 -19.67 12.35
CA ALA A 803 13.20 -20.14 11.88
C ALA A 803 12.49 -19.13 10.96
N GLY A 804 12.94 -17.88 10.93
CA GLY A 804 12.36 -16.84 10.10
C GLY A 804 12.42 -17.18 8.62
N SER A 805 11.38 -17.82 8.12
CA SER A 805 11.15 -18.00 6.71
C SER A 805 11.08 -16.63 6.03
N TYR A 806 11.86 -16.46 5.01
CA TYR A 806 11.87 -15.30 4.14
C TYR A 806 10.52 -15.08 3.47
N PHE A 807 9.66 -14.31 4.09
CA PHE A 807 8.86 -13.39 3.35
C PHE A 807 9.55 -12.03 3.46
N ALA A 808 10.53 -11.84 2.61
CA ALA A 808 10.87 -10.50 2.23
C ALA A 808 9.67 -9.94 1.47
N TYR A 809 8.72 -9.36 2.17
CA TYR A 809 8.09 -8.19 1.62
C TYR A 809 9.24 -7.20 1.51
N SER A 810 9.93 -7.31 0.38
CA SER A 810 10.83 -6.27 -0.02
C SER A 810 9.98 -5.01 0.00
N CYS A 811 10.45 -3.98 0.66
CA CYS A 811 9.80 -2.68 0.69
C CYS A 811 9.77 -2.02 -0.69
N ILE A 812 9.84 -2.77 -1.74
CA ILE A 812 9.94 -2.35 -3.13
C ILE A 812 8.57 -2.60 -3.74
N GLY A 813 8.00 -1.57 -4.33
CA GLY A 813 6.69 -1.63 -4.95
C GLY A 813 6.59 -2.75 -5.97
N ILE A 814 5.51 -3.49 -5.91
CA ILE A 814 5.12 -4.42 -6.96
C ILE A 814 4.41 -3.58 -8.02
N TYR A 815 4.97 -3.60 -9.23
CA TYR A 815 4.33 -2.96 -10.37
C TYR A 815 3.41 -3.96 -11.05
N GLU A 816 2.15 -3.62 -11.11
CA GLU A 816 1.24 -4.30 -12.00
C GLU A 816 1.29 -3.63 -13.38
N PHE A 817 1.64 -4.42 -14.39
CA PHE A 817 1.86 -3.92 -15.73
C PHE A 817 0.56 -3.52 -16.40
N ALA A 818 0.54 -2.30 -16.92
CA ALA A 818 -0.38 -1.94 -17.98
C ALA A 818 0.21 -2.34 -19.34
N GLU A 819 -0.64 -2.67 -20.28
CA GLU A 819 -0.25 -2.74 -21.67
C GLU A 819 0.18 -1.33 -22.12
N SER A 820 1.44 -1.17 -22.45
CA SER A 820 1.99 0.10 -22.88
C SER A 820 2.23 0.09 -24.39
N GLU A 821 1.80 1.14 -25.07
CA GLU A 821 2.15 1.38 -26.48
C GLU A 821 3.59 1.88 -26.61
N ASN A 822 4.22 2.23 -25.51
CA ASN A 822 5.57 2.76 -25.47
C ASN A 822 6.55 1.67 -25.02
N GLU A 823 7.28 1.07 -25.97
CA GLU A 823 8.28 0.03 -25.72
C GLU A 823 9.33 0.42 -24.67
N GLN A 824 9.68 1.71 -24.55
CA GLN A 824 10.64 2.17 -23.53
C GLN A 824 10.04 2.12 -22.12
N THR A 825 8.78 2.50 -21.96
CA THR A 825 8.08 2.42 -20.67
C THR A 825 7.85 0.97 -20.29
N GLU A 826 7.44 0.13 -21.24
CA GLU A 826 7.29 -1.30 -21.04
C GLU A 826 8.61 -1.95 -20.64
N ALA A 827 9.71 -1.65 -21.33
CA ALA A 827 11.03 -2.14 -21.00
C ALA A 827 11.50 -1.66 -19.61
N LYS A 828 11.18 -0.42 -19.23
CA LYS A 828 11.47 0.13 -17.89
C LYS A 828 10.66 -0.59 -16.81
N LEU A 829 9.37 -0.77 -17.01
CA LEU A 829 8.48 -1.49 -16.11
C LEU A 829 8.88 -2.96 -15.97
N MET A 830 9.14 -3.64 -17.10
CA MET A 830 9.61 -5.03 -17.11
C MET A 830 10.94 -5.17 -16.37
N LYS A 831 11.87 -4.26 -16.58
CA LYS A 831 13.16 -4.24 -15.89
C LYS A 831 12.97 -4.07 -14.37
N GLN A 832 12.06 -3.21 -13.95
CA GLN A 832 11.76 -2.98 -12.54
C GLN A 832 11.07 -4.18 -11.90
N ALA A 833 10.10 -4.82 -12.56
CA ALA A 833 9.43 -6.02 -12.06
C ALA A 833 10.34 -7.25 -12.04
N HIS A 834 11.15 -7.46 -13.05
CA HIS A 834 12.15 -8.53 -13.07
C HIS A 834 13.15 -8.40 -11.92
N HIS A 835 13.53 -7.18 -11.55
CA HIS A 835 14.41 -6.95 -10.39
C HIS A 835 13.79 -7.43 -9.07
N ILE A 836 12.49 -7.39 -8.93
CA ILE A 836 11.82 -7.76 -7.67
C ILE A 836 11.73 -9.29 -7.51
N VAL A 837 11.51 -10.03 -8.60
CA VAL A 837 11.17 -11.46 -8.54
C VAL A 837 12.27 -12.36 -9.05
N ASP A 838 12.98 -11.97 -10.11
CA ASP A 838 13.91 -12.85 -10.84
C ASP A 838 15.39 -12.63 -10.49
N ASP A 839 15.76 -11.53 -9.86
CA ASP A 839 17.18 -11.24 -9.56
C ASP A 839 17.68 -11.83 -8.24
N ALA A 840 16.80 -12.34 -7.38
CA ALA A 840 17.23 -13.02 -6.16
C ALA A 840 18.19 -14.20 -6.42
N PRO A 841 17.99 -15.06 -7.46
CA PRO A 841 18.96 -16.07 -7.84
C PRO A 841 20.26 -15.51 -8.41
N ALA A 842 20.19 -14.49 -9.28
CA ALA A 842 21.37 -13.86 -9.88
C ALA A 842 22.22 -13.11 -8.83
N ILE A 843 21.56 -12.54 -7.82
CA ILE A 843 22.23 -11.87 -6.70
C ILE A 843 22.89 -12.93 -5.79
N ALA A 844 22.22 -14.05 -5.54
CA ALA A 844 22.80 -15.16 -4.79
C ALA A 844 24.01 -15.78 -5.52
N GLU A 845 23.92 -15.92 -6.85
CA GLU A 845 25.02 -16.39 -7.70
C GLU A 845 26.18 -15.40 -7.69
N ARG A 846 25.92 -14.10 -7.81
CA ARG A 846 26.93 -13.04 -7.75
C ARG A 846 27.53 -12.88 -6.35
N ALA A 847 26.76 -13.07 -5.30
CA ALA A 847 27.27 -13.16 -3.92
C ALA A 847 28.18 -14.39 -3.73
N GLY A 848 27.87 -15.50 -4.42
CA GLY A 848 28.74 -16.68 -4.52
C GLY A 848 30.04 -16.41 -5.25
N GLU A 849 30.01 -15.66 -6.37
CA GLU A 849 31.20 -15.21 -7.10
C GLU A 849 32.06 -14.24 -6.30
N LEU A 850 31.43 -13.33 -5.54
CA LEU A 850 32.12 -12.42 -4.62
C LEU A 850 32.78 -13.18 -3.48
N LYS A 851 32.13 -14.21 -2.94
CA LYS A 851 32.73 -15.14 -1.97
C LYS A 851 34.01 -15.77 -2.50
N ALA A 852 34.07 -16.08 -3.81
CA ALA A 852 35.26 -16.69 -4.45
C ALA A 852 36.39 -15.70 -4.76
N LYS A 853 36.09 -14.41 -4.95
CA LYS A 853 37.11 -13.37 -5.25
C LYS A 853 37.83 -12.79 -4.05
N VAL A 854 37.46 -13.18 -2.85
CA VAL A 854 37.95 -12.58 -1.59
C VAL A 854 39.08 -13.40 -0.96
N GLU A 855 39.75 -14.24 -1.71
CA GLU A 855 40.93 -15.01 -1.23
C GLU A 855 42.08 -14.14 -0.74
N ASP A 856 42.24 -12.93 -1.24
CA ASP A 856 43.32 -12.02 -0.83
C ASP A 856 43.18 -11.44 0.59
N LEU A 857 41.95 -11.50 1.16
CA LEU A 857 41.69 -11.06 2.54
C LEU A 857 41.98 -12.15 3.57
N HIS A 858 42.11 -13.38 3.11
CA HIS A 858 42.48 -14.52 3.93
C HIS A 858 43.86 -14.35 4.62
N GLN A 859 44.77 -13.67 3.96
CA GLN A 859 46.12 -13.45 4.46
C GLN A 859 46.18 -12.49 5.66
N LEU A 860 45.42 -11.40 5.60
CA LEU A 860 45.28 -10.45 6.70
C LEU A 860 44.57 -11.09 7.91
N TYR A 861 43.58 -11.93 7.64
CA TYR A 861 42.89 -12.71 8.66
C TYR A 861 43.79 -13.71 9.38
N MET A 862 44.57 -14.47 8.65
CA MET A 862 45.46 -15.46 9.23
C MET A 862 46.54 -14.80 10.06
N GLU A 863 46.96 -13.57 9.72
CA GLU A 863 47.85 -12.73 10.56
C GLU A 863 47.15 -12.23 11.83
N LEU A 864 45.86 -12.02 11.83
CA LEU A 864 45.04 -11.55 12.94
C LEU A 864 44.53 -12.72 13.82
N LYS A 865 44.20 -13.88 13.24
CA LYS A 865 43.65 -15.07 13.93
C LYS A 865 44.56 -15.62 15.05
N GLY A 866 45.86 -15.46 14.93
CA GLY A 866 46.82 -15.81 16.00
C GLY A 866 46.90 -14.80 17.13
N LYS A 867 46.14 -13.66 17.10
CA LYS A 867 46.37 -12.48 17.90
C LYS A 867 45.16 -11.99 18.69
N GLN A 868 44.30 -12.84 19.21
CA GLN A 868 43.20 -12.46 20.13
C GLN A 868 42.45 -11.14 19.75
N VAL A 869 41.74 -11.10 18.66
CA VAL A 869 40.91 -9.96 18.28
C VAL A 869 39.54 -10.07 18.95
N LYS A 870 39.10 -9.00 19.64
CA LYS A 870 37.75 -8.92 20.22
C LYS A 870 36.88 -8.06 19.32
N TYR A 871 35.67 -8.53 19.06
CA TYR A 871 34.67 -7.85 18.26
C TYR A 871 33.52 -7.31 19.12
N THR A 872 33.14 -6.08 18.91
CA THR A 872 32.05 -5.44 19.66
C THR A 872 31.15 -4.71 18.69
N PRO A 873 29.92 -5.21 18.43
CA PRO A 873 28.92 -4.43 17.71
C PRO A 873 28.56 -3.16 18.46
N LEU A 874 28.59 -2.04 17.78
CA LEU A 874 28.25 -0.73 18.35
C LEU A 874 26.84 -0.30 17.93
N ILE A 875 26.49 -0.55 16.69
CA ILE A 875 25.21 -0.21 16.09
C ILE A 875 24.65 -1.44 15.38
N VAL A 876 23.35 -1.64 15.53
CA VAL A 876 22.59 -2.74 14.90
C VAL A 876 21.44 -2.19 14.08
N ALA A 877 21.00 -2.95 13.07
CA ALA A 877 19.95 -2.57 12.16
C ALA A 877 19.32 -3.81 11.51
N GLY A 878 18.33 -3.59 10.67
CA GLY A 878 17.76 -4.60 9.82
C GLY A 878 16.85 -5.60 10.51
N LYS A 879 16.49 -6.63 9.77
CA LYS A 879 15.60 -7.70 10.24
C LYS A 879 16.21 -8.36 11.48
N PHE A 880 15.41 -8.48 12.55
CA PHE A 880 15.83 -8.97 13.86
C PHE A 880 17.04 -8.22 14.48
N LEU A 881 17.34 -7.02 14.00
CA LEU A 881 18.53 -6.27 14.36
C LEU A 881 19.84 -7.08 14.19
N ALA A 882 19.88 -7.93 13.17
CA ALA A 882 20.99 -8.83 12.92
C ALA A 882 22.12 -8.22 12.07
N ARG A 883 21.87 -7.02 11.47
CA ARG A 883 22.86 -6.26 10.70
C ARG A 883 23.69 -5.39 11.62
N VAL A 884 24.97 -5.24 11.33
CA VAL A 884 25.92 -4.50 12.19
C VAL A 884 26.62 -3.40 11.38
N PRO A 885 25.95 -2.24 11.18
CA PRO A 885 26.51 -1.14 10.41
C PRO A 885 27.71 -0.44 11.06
N MET A 886 27.96 -0.68 12.36
CA MET A 886 29.18 -0.19 13.03
C MET A 886 29.71 -1.22 14.01
N VAL A 887 30.99 -1.56 13.88
CA VAL A 887 31.67 -2.55 14.70
C VAL A 887 33.02 -2.00 15.20
N GLN A 888 33.39 -2.32 16.43
CA GLN A 888 34.71 -2.07 16.98
C GLN A 888 35.52 -3.37 17.09
N LEU A 889 36.71 -3.36 16.54
CA LEU A 889 37.69 -4.43 16.66
C LEU A 889 38.78 -4.00 17.63
N THR A 890 38.93 -4.73 18.74
CA THR A 890 40.06 -4.54 19.65
C THR A 890 41.19 -5.46 19.21
N LEU A 891 42.25 -4.87 18.72
CA LEU A 891 43.45 -5.57 18.25
C LEU A 891 44.44 -5.74 19.41
N PRO A 892 45.48 -6.59 19.30
CA PRO A 892 46.47 -6.76 20.32
C PRO A 892 47.23 -5.48 20.69
N LYS A 893 47.26 -4.48 19.80
CA LYS A 893 48.00 -3.22 20.03
C LYS A 893 47.18 -1.96 19.73
N GLY A 894 45.98 -2.06 19.17
CA GLY A 894 45.21 -0.91 18.79
C GLY A 894 43.69 -1.23 18.63
N GLU A 895 42.96 -0.27 18.15
CA GLU A 895 41.54 -0.39 17.94
C GLU A 895 41.17 0.04 16.52
N LEU A 896 40.22 -0.66 15.94
CA LEU A 896 39.67 -0.32 14.62
C LEU A 896 38.13 -0.25 14.71
N VAL A 897 37.58 0.92 14.46
CA VAL A 897 36.13 1.10 14.31
C VAL A 897 35.85 1.20 12.83
N ILE A 898 34.97 0.31 12.35
CA ILE A 898 34.50 0.30 10.97
C ILE A 898 33.02 0.64 10.97
N SER A 899 32.64 1.67 10.23
CA SER A 899 31.26 2.09 10.08
C SER A 899 30.88 2.23 8.61
N GLN A 900 29.78 1.58 8.24
CA GLN A 900 29.14 1.78 6.94
C GLN A 900 28.16 2.96 6.95
N MET A 901 27.94 3.59 8.09
CA MET A 901 27.00 4.71 8.19
C MET A 901 27.46 5.91 7.38
N MET A 902 26.51 6.55 6.71
CA MET A 902 26.75 7.69 5.83
C MET A 902 26.90 8.98 6.64
N PHE A 903 28.08 9.25 7.19
CA PHE A 903 28.39 10.49 7.90
C PHE A 903 28.66 11.68 6.98
N GLU A 904 28.98 11.43 5.72
CA GLU A 904 29.25 12.47 4.74
C GLU A 904 28.10 13.47 4.60
N GLY A 905 28.41 14.77 4.61
CA GLY A 905 27.44 15.84 4.54
C GLY A 905 26.61 16.07 5.80
N ARG A 906 26.71 15.17 6.80
CA ARG A 906 25.97 15.29 8.06
C ARG A 906 26.77 15.95 9.19
N LEU A 907 28.08 16.08 9.03
CA LEU A 907 28.95 16.71 10.02
C LEU A 907 29.01 18.22 9.84
N CYS A 908 29.11 18.71 8.60
CA CYS A 908 29.27 20.11 8.22
C CYS A 908 28.47 20.48 6.96
N GLY A 909 27.44 19.74 6.58
CA GLY A 909 26.72 19.94 5.34
C GLY A 909 26.02 21.28 5.23
N ASP A 910 25.93 21.85 4.00
CA ASP A 910 25.22 23.09 3.70
C ASP A 910 23.71 22.83 3.71
N GLU A 911 22.97 23.63 4.46
CA GLU A 911 21.52 23.48 4.74
C GLU A 911 20.62 23.80 3.54
N LYS A 912 21.17 24.13 2.36
CA LYS A 912 20.42 24.75 1.26
C LYS A 912 19.69 23.78 0.33
N GLU A 913 20.02 22.50 0.32
CA GLU A 913 19.38 21.56 -0.60
C GLU A 913 18.25 20.76 0.08
N VAL A 914 17.04 20.84 -0.49
CA VAL A 914 15.84 20.15 0.03
C VAL A 914 15.99 18.62 0.03
N TYR A 915 16.85 18.06 -0.81
CA TYR A 915 17.15 16.63 -0.95
C TYR A 915 18.64 16.30 -0.79
N GLY A 916 19.43 17.24 -0.30
CA GLY A 916 20.87 17.06 -0.06
C GLY A 916 21.16 16.35 1.26
N LEU A 917 22.41 15.94 1.42
CA LEU A 917 22.91 15.52 2.71
C LEU A 917 22.89 16.72 3.66
N ARG A 918 22.24 16.58 4.81
CA ARG A 918 22.06 17.65 5.77
C ARG A 918 22.77 17.34 7.07
N ARG A 919 23.23 18.38 7.73
CA ARG A 919 23.81 18.30 9.07
C ARG A 919 22.84 17.59 10.02
N ASP A 920 23.33 16.58 10.74
CA ASP A 920 22.57 15.83 11.71
C ASP A 920 23.22 15.87 13.10
N PRO A 921 22.55 16.40 14.13
CA PRO A 921 23.14 16.50 15.47
C PRO A 921 23.39 15.13 16.10
N VAL A 922 22.69 14.07 15.69
CA VAL A 922 22.95 12.69 16.15
C VAL A 922 24.25 12.19 15.55
N ALA A 923 24.47 12.35 14.25
CA ALA A 923 25.73 11.99 13.59
C ALA A 923 26.94 12.72 14.21
N ILE A 924 26.79 14.01 14.45
CA ILE A 924 27.82 14.83 15.10
C ILE A 924 28.11 14.30 16.50
N GLN A 925 27.09 14.03 17.32
CA GLN A 925 27.28 13.56 18.69
C GLN A 925 27.90 12.16 18.72
N LEU A 926 27.54 11.27 17.81
CA LEU A 926 28.15 9.94 17.65
C LEU A 926 29.66 10.07 17.36
N LEU A 927 30.01 10.92 16.40
CA LEU A 927 31.43 11.12 16.09
C LEU A 927 32.22 11.73 17.27
N LEU A 928 31.63 12.71 17.97
CA LEU A 928 32.24 13.27 19.17
C LEU A 928 32.47 12.21 20.25
N ASN A 929 31.50 11.27 20.40
CA ASN A 929 31.61 10.18 21.35
C ASN A 929 32.67 9.13 20.93
N LEU A 930 32.78 8.82 19.63
CA LEU A 930 33.84 7.94 19.11
C LEU A 930 35.24 8.46 19.31
N LEU A 931 35.42 9.80 19.29
CA LEU A 931 36.68 10.47 19.46
C LEU A 931 37.11 10.62 20.93
N ARG A 932 36.25 10.29 21.90
CA ARG A 932 36.57 10.36 23.32
C ARG A 932 37.44 9.18 23.77
N GLU A 933 38.26 9.38 24.75
CA GLU A 933 38.84 8.27 25.52
C GLU A 933 37.72 7.58 26.32
N GLU A 934 37.68 6.27 26.26
CA GLU A 934 36.87 5.51 27.21
C GLU A 934 37.40 5.80 28.61
N ASP A 935 36.54 6.23 29.52
CA ASP A 935 36.85 6.28 30.95
C ASP A 935 37.12 4.84 31.41
N LYS A 936 38.39 4.45 31.41
CA LYS A 936 38.85 3.12 31.88
C LYS A 936 38.64 2.87 33.38
N THR A 937 37.78 3.71 34.01
CA THR A 937 37.52 3.68 35.46
C THR A 937 36.04 3.55 35.79
N ALA A 938 35.35 2.58 35.23
CA ALA A 938 34.01 2.22 35.69
C ALA A 938 33.86 0.69 35.76
#